data_5a997e1f962f0fb57abb3bec376ec10f
#
_entry.id   5a997e1f962f0fb57abb3bec376ec10f
#
_cell.length_a   1.000
_cell.length_b   1.000
_cell.length_c   1.000
_cell.angle_alpha   90.00
_cell.angle_beta   90.00
_cell.angle_gamma   90.00
#
_symmetry.space_group_name_H-M   'P 1'
#
loop_
_entity.id
_entity.type
_entity.pdbx_description
1 polymer ?
#
loop_
_entity_poly.entity_id
_entity_poly.type
_entity_poly.pdbx_seq_one_letter_code
_entity_poly.pdbx_strand_id
1 'polypeptide(L)'
;MRHAAVKRRQGHVRAGHGPRPDIQGLRALAVGIVVIYHLRPEALPGGFVGVDVFFVVSGFLIIGSLAREAARNASISVLDFYTRRIRRLFPASAVVLVAVLAGAVLLLAPSRWQNISSDVLFSLLQVQNWHQALSAVSYAGATQEVSPLQHFWSLAVEEQFYLVIPFFFLGLVAAAHAAGQKAGRFIVPALSVTALASFIYSIYLSGHEHTIAYFATTTRIWELAVGGLAALLPTLLKGSARLASLSGWLGVSAIVVPAFLFSTDMAFPGSIAAIPVLGTAILLRTGTLSTAVPWSASRFLGIRPMTFVGDVSYSLYLWHWPVIVFAVALLGRAPRISDALLLAVVSLALAAASYYLVEQRFRHHSGQADWRTYRRVYAMALCVALVVSAAAWAPWQVIEFKRAQLSTELSDHDYPGAQAWSARPAAVPAGLPVRPDPSVAMQDVPATSVGACGVYDPALVPDTDCWFGSTADQGAPVVVVVGDSHAGQFVDPLIAVSKHIPLRIHAMVRNGCPFALTPPRSAATVYTNCPAQNAVTAEKIAAAKPDLVLVAGMRETGYRKALGWSWGPDAPLLDGYVQSLSALRAAGLRVAVIADLPYPHGNPVECVQKHADGDACATPASEALASGEDALVSAAGRINGVEVVDLSRFFCREGLCPAVIGNVLVYRDNHMTNTFAKSLGPDLAVALGLS
;
A
#
# COMPACT_ATOMS: atom_id res chain seq x y z
N MET A 1 -80.74 29.42 16.94
CA MET A 1 -80.11 28.21 17.49
C MET A 1 -79.31 27.60 16.36
N ARG A 2 -77.96 27.79 16.32
CA ARG A 2 -77.10 27.23 15.30
C ARG A 2 -76.07 26.35 15.99
N HIS A 3 -76.12 25.02 15.73
CA HIS A 3 -75.18 24.06 16.19
C HIS A 3 -73.90 24.14 15.40
N ALA A 4 -72.77 24.49 16.02
CA ALA A 4 -71.47 24.48 15.45
C ALA A 4 -70.89 23.06 15.63
N ALA A 5 -70.70 22.33 14.53
CA ALA A 5 -70.03 21.03 14.49
C ALA A 5 -68.51 21.21 14.50
N VAL A 6 -67.85 20.82 15.60
CA VAL A 6 -66.41 20.76 15.74
C VAL A 6 -65.86 19.57 14.95
N LYS A 7 -65.27 19.80 13.78
CA LYS A 7 -64.48 18.82 13.04
C LYS A 7 -63.18 18.56 13.79
N ARG A 8 -63.09 17.44 14.51
CA ARG A 8 -61.80 16.87 14.97
C ARG A 8 -60.94 16.52 13.75
N ARG A 9 -59.89 17.32 13.50
CA ARG A 9 -58.80 16.93 12.60
C ARG A 9 -58.07 15.77 13.26
N GLN A 10 -58.27 14.56 12.77
CA GLN A 10 -57.37 13.42 13.01
C GLN A 10 -56.04 13.74 12.34
N GLY A 11 -55.07 14.19 13.15
CA GLY A 11 -53.69 14.34 12.74
C GLY A 11 -53.13 12.93 12.44
N HIS A 12 -52.96 12.62 11.16
CA HIS A 12 -52.12 11.53 10.78
C HIS A 12 -50.71 11.84 11.26
N VAL A 13 -50.30 11.21 12.35
CA VAL A 13 -48.92 11.16 12.79
C VAL A 13 -48.16 10.42 11.69
N ARG A 14 -47.52 11.20 10.79
CA ARG A 14 -46.48 10.68 9.91
C ARG A 14 -45.41 10.16 10.85
N ALA A 15 -45.25 8.84 10.90
CA ALA A 15 -44.08 8.18 11.47
C ALA A 15 -42.85 8.53 10.60
N GLY A 16 -42.43 9.78 10.65
CA GLY A 16 -41.14 10.26 10.16
C GLY A 16 -40.11 9.82 11.18
N HIS A 17 -39.25 8.89 10.81
CA HIS A 17 -38.06 8.60 11.62
C HIS A 17 -37.26 9.90 11.67
N GLY A 18 -37.19 10.54 12.82
CA GLY A 18 -36.31 11.67 13.08
C GLY A 18 -34.84 11.31 12.83
N PRO A 19 -33.94 12.30 12.80
CA PRO A 19 -32.53 12.05 12.64
C PRO A 19 -32.05 11.01 13.66
N ARG A 20 -31.18 10.06 13.24
CA ARG A 20 -30.59 9.00 14.05
C ARG A 20 -29.24 9.47 14.62
N PRO A 21 -29.21 10.17 15.79
CA PRO A 21 -27.97 10.70 16.36
C PRO A 21 -27.00 9.60 16.78
N ASP A 22 -27.51 8.42 17.13
CA ASP A 22 -26.74 7.24 17.45
C ASP A 22 -25.88 6.75 16.27
N ILE A 23 -26.36 6.87 15.02
CA ILE A 23 -25.56 6.56 13.83
C ILE A 23 -24.42 7.54 13.66
N GLN A 24 -24.64 8.84 13.93
CA GLN A 24 -23.56 9.83 13.89
C GLN A 24 -22.51 9.54 14.98
N GLY A 25 -22.94 9.21 16.19
CA GLY A 25 -22.01 8.79 17.24
C GLY A 25 -21.24 7.51 16.91
N LEU A 26 -21.86 6.55 16.23
CA LEU A 26 -21.17 5.35 15.75
C LEU A 26 -20.10 5.68 14.71
N ARG A 27 -20.38 6.61 13.79
CA ARG A 27 -19.40 7.13 12.83
C ARG A 27 -18.26 7.87 13.54
N ALA A 28 -18.56 8.62 14.62
CA ALA A 28 -17.54 9.27 15.44
C ALA A 28 -16.63 8.26 16.14
N LEU A 29 -17.19 7.19 16.70
CA LEU A 29 -16.43 6.10 17.29
C LEU A 29 -15.49 5.46 16.24
N ALA A 30 -16.02 5.13 15.07
CA ALA A 30 -15.29 4.51 13.99
C ALA A 30 -14.11 5.38 13.51
N VAL A 31 -14.35 6.68 13.19
CA VAL A 31 -13.27 7.57 12.74
C VAL A 31 -12.27 7.86 13.85
N GLY A 32 -12.72 7.96 15.11
CA GLY A 32 -11.84 8.16 16.26
C GLY A 32 -10.86 6.99 16.43
N ILE A 33 -11.35 5.75 16.34
CA ILE A 33 -10.52 4.54 16.37
C ILE A 33 -9.47 4.56 15.24
N VAL A 34 -9.87 4.88 14.00
CA VAL A 34 -8.95 4.95 12.86
C VAL A 34 -7.90 6.05 13.04
N VAL A 35 -8.29 7.26 13.48
CA VAL A 35 -7.37 8.38 13.69
C VAL A 35 -6.35 8.07 14.79
N ILE A 36 -6.79 7.46 15.90
CA ILE A 36 -5.90 7.05 16.99
C ILE A 36 -4.90 5.99 16.50
N TYR A 37 -5.38 4.99 15.76
CA TYR A 37 -4.52 3.96 15.14
C TYR A 37 -3.42 4.55 14.26
N HIS A 38 -3.76 5.49 13.40
CA HIS A 38 -2.79 6.11 12.50
C HIS A 38 -1.82 7.07 13.21
N LEU A 39 -2.24 7.70 14.31
CA LEU A 39 -1.37 8.55 15.12
C LEU A 39 -0.46 7.76 16.07
N ARG A 40 -0.99 6.66 16.63
CA ARG A 40 -0.34 5.85 17.67
C ARG A 40 -0.75 4.38 17.52
N PRO A 41 -0.20 3.65 16.53
CA PRO A 41 -0.57 2.24 16.28
C PRO A 41 -0.30 1.34 17.48
N GLU A 42 0.71 1.65 18.29
CA GLU A 42 1.02 0.91 19.50
C GLU A 42 -0.03 1.07 20.62
N ALA A 43 -0.80 2.17 20.62
CA ALA A 43 -1.88 2.38 21.61
C ALA A 43 -3.17 1.66 21.23
N LEU A 44 -3.41 1.47 19.93
CA LEU A 44 -4.64 0.86 19.40
C LEU A 44 -4.34 0.01 18.17
N PRO A 45 -3.62 -1.11 18.32
CA PRO A 45 -3.05 -1.86 17.18
C PRO A 45 -4.10 -2.42 16.22
N GLY A 46 -5.31 -2.70 16.67
CA GLY A 46 -6.44 -3.15 15.85
C GLY A 46 -7.36 -2.02 15.37
N GLY A 47 -6.93 -0.75 15.45
CA GLY A 47 -7.81 0.37 15.13
C GLY A 47 -8.31 0.45 13.67
N PHE A 48 -7.72 -0.34 12.78
CA PHE A 48 -8.21 -0.51 11.41
C PHE A 48 -9.65 -1.06 11.33
N VAL A 49 -10.16 -1.74 12.36
CA VAL A 49 -11.55 -2.22 12.44
C VAL A 49 -12.61 -1.10 12.35
N GLY A 50 -12.21 0.16 12.57
CA GLY A 50 -13.11 1.29 12.35
C GLY A 50 -13.58 1.42 10.90
N VAL A 51 -12.83 0.91 9.93
CA VAL A 51 -13.22 0.87 8.52
C VAL A 51 -14.38 -0.11 8.30
N ASP A 52 -14.35 -1.28 8.93
CA ASP A 52 -15.42 -2.28 8.86
C ASP A 52 -16.74 -1.71 9.41
N VAL A 53 -16.66 -0.91 10.48
CA VAL A 53 -17.82 -0.19 11.02
C VAL A 53 -18.41 0.76 9.96
N PHE A 54 -17.57 1.49 9.22
CA PHE A 54 -18.02 2.37 8.13
C PHE A 54 -18.69 1.58 7.01
N PHE A 55 -18.14 0.45 6.60
CA PHE A 55 -18.75 -0.38 5.57
C PHE A 55 -20.14 -0.87 5.97
N VAL A 56 -20.31 -1.34 7.20
CA VAL A 56 -21.64 -1.76 7.69
C VAL A 56 -22.62 -0.60 7.78
N VAL A 57 -22.20 0.56 8.30
CA VAL A 57 -23.04 1.77 8.36
C VAL A 57 -23.44 2.22 6.96
N SER A 58 -22.51 2.18 6.02
CA SER A 58 -22.73 2.54 4.62
C SER A 58 -23.73 1.61 3.94
N GLY A 59 -23.55 0.31 4.07
CA GLY A 59 -24.49 -0.69 3.59
C GLY A 59 -25.88 -0.52 4.16
N PHE A 60 -26.00 -0.27 5.49
CA PHE A 60 -27.26 -0.01 6.17
C PHE A 60 -28.03 1.18 5.57
N LEU A 61 -27.34 2.31 5.37
CA LEU A 61 -27.94 3.55 4.88
C LEU A 61 -28.33 3.44 3.40
N ILE A 62 -27.44 2.90 2.55
CA ILE A 62 -27.60 2.83 1.10
C ILE A 62 -28.66 1.80 0.72
N ILE A 63 -28.49 0.57 1.16
CA ILE A 63 -29.41 -0.52 0.85
C ILE A 63 -30.80 -0.23 1.43
N GLY A 64 -30.85 0.28 2.68
CA GLY A 64 -32.10 0.72 3.29
C GLY A 64 -32.81 1.83 2.51
N SER A 65 -32.05 2.77 1.91
CA SER A 65 -32.60 3.83 1.05
C SER A 65 -33.15 3.29 -0.27
N LEU A 66 -32.37 2.46 -0.95
CA LEU A 66 -32.77 1.83 -2.23
C LEU A 66 -33.99 0.92 -2.07
N ALA A 67 -34.04 0.13 -0.99
CA ALA A 67 -35.18 -0.73 -0.71
C ALA A 67 -36.47 0.06 -0.45
N ARG A 68 -36.39 1.19 0.27
CA ARG A 68 -37.52 2.09 0.45
C ARG A 68 -37.97 2.75 -0.84
N GLU A 69 -37.05 3.11 -1.72
CA GLU A 69 -37.35 3.68 -3.04
C GLU A 69 -38.03 2.62 -3.93
N ALA A 70 -37.47 1.42 -4.00
CA ALA A 70 -38.06 0.29 -4.73
C ALA A 70 -39.47 -0.09 -4.24
N ALA A 71 -39.70 -0.05 -2.91
CA ALA A 71 -40.99 -0.35 -2.33
C ALA A 71 -42.06 0.73 -2.61
N ARG A 72 -41.64 2.00 -2.77
CA ARG A 72 -42.55 3.13 -3.05
C ARG A 72 -42.85 3.30 -4.54
N ASN A 73 -41.84 3.18 -5.36
CA ASN A 73 -41.92 3.57 -6.77
C ASN A 73 -41.92 2.37 -7.74
N ALA A 74 -41.76 1.14 -7.21
CA ALA A 74 -41.54 -0.09 -7.98
C ALA A 74 -40.37 0.02 -8.99
N SER A 75 -39.49 0.98 -8.76
CA SER A 75 -38.31 1.27 -9.59
C SER A 75 -37.30 2.07 -8.76
N ILE A 76 -36.08 2.24 -9.30
CA ILE A 76 -35.00 3.03 -8.72
C ILE A 76 -34.50 4.04 -9.74
N SER A 77 -34.36 5.30 -9.35
CA SER A 77 -33.73 6.34 -10.16
C SER A 77 -32.22 6.31 -10.00
N VAL A 78 -31.52 5.67 -10.92
CA VAL A 78 -30.05 5.55 -10.94
C VAL A 78 -29.39 6.94 -11.04
N LEU A 79 -29.94 7.82 -11.89
CA LEU A 79 -29.43 9.20 -12.04
C LEU A 79 -29.57 10.01 -10.77
N ASP A 80 -30.70 9.94 -10.06
CA ASP A 80 -30.88 10.60 -8.77
C ASP A 80 -29.94 10.05 -7.73
N PHE A 81 -29.75 8.72 -7.71
CA PHE A 81 -28.85 8.07 -6.77
C PHE A 81 -27.43 8.61 -6.92
N TYR A 82 -26.84 8.57 -8.13
CA TYR A 82 -25.48 9.05 -8.35
C TYR A 82 -25.35 10.56 -8.18
N THR A 83 -26.35 11.34 -8.61
CA THR A 83 -26.35 12.79 -8.39
C THR A 83 -26.22 13.13 -6.91
N ARG A 84 -26.98 12.43 -6.04
CA ARG A 84 -26.86 12.62 -4.58
C ARG A 84 -25.48 12.24 -4.04
N ARG A 85 -24.86 11.18 -4.57
CA ARG A 85 -23.51 10.72 -4.16
C ARG A 85 -22.42 11.68 -4.63
N ILE A 86 -22.41 12.03 -5.90
CA ILE A 86 -21.45 12.98 -6.48
C ILE A 86 -21.47 14.29 -5.67
N ARG A 87 -22.66 14.86 -5.43
CA ARG A 87 -22.77 16.11 -4.68
C ARG A 87 -22.30 16.01 -3.23
N ARG A 88 -22.40 14.86 -2.63
CA ARG A 88 -22.03 14.65 -1.22
C ARG A 88 -20.56 14.35 -1.02
N LEU A 89 -19.96 13.52 -1.88
CA LEU A 89 -18.64 12.92 -1.63
C LEU A 89 -17.56 13.56 -2.51
N PHE A 90 -17.83 13.73 -3.80
CA PHE A 90 -16.84 14.14 -4.78
C PHE A 90 -16.20 15.52 -4.51
N PRO A 91 -16.92 16.61 -4.12
CA PRO A 91 -16.29 17.91 -3.91
C PRO A 91 -15.25 17.92 -2.78
N ALA A 92 -15.52 17.23 -1.67
CA ALA A 92 -14.58 17.17 -0.56
C ALA A 92 -13.36 16.31 -0.88
N SER A 93 -13.55 15.15 -1.55
CA SER A 93 -12.43 14.32 -2.00
C SER A 93 -11.55 15.04 -3.02
N ALA A 94 -12.14 15.76 -3.99
CA ALA A 94 -11.38 16.55 -4.97
C ALA A 94 -10.52 17.65 -4.31
N VAL A 95 -11.04 18.35 -3.31
CA VAL A 95 -10.29 19.36 -2.54
C VAL A 95 -9.08 18.71 -1.86
N VAL A 96 -9.26 17.55 -1.25
CA VAL A 96 -8.15 16.84 -0.60
C VAL A 96 -7.12 16.34 -1.61
N LEU A 97 -7.54 15.79 -2.76
CA LEU A 97 -6.62 15.37 -3.81
C LEU A 97 -5.75 16.53 -4.32
N VAL A 98 -6.36 17.70 -4.57
CA VAL A 98 -5.61 18.91 -4.96
C VAL A 98 -4.68 19.37 -3.85
N ALA A 99 -5.13 19.38 -2.59
CA ALA A 99 -4.32 19.79 -1.46
C ALA A 99 -3.13 18.84 -1.23
N VAL A 100 -3.34 17.53 -1.40
CA VAL A 100 -2.26 16.54 -1.32
C VAL A 100 -1.24 16.72 -2.45
N LEU A 101 -1.70 16.96 -3.67
CA LEU A 101 -0.81 17.20 -4.80
C LEU A 101 0.01 18.48 -4.59
N ALA A 102 -0.62 19.57 -4.16
CA ALA A 102 0.07 20.82 -3.84
C ALA A 102 1.06 20.62 -2.68
N GLY A 103 0.63 19.93 -1.61
CA GLY A 103 1.49 19.60 -0.47
C GLY A 103 2.67 18.73 -0.86
N ALA A 104 2.48 17.77 -1.77
CA ALA A 104 3.56 16.92 -2.26
C ALA A 104 4.62 17.75 -3.01
N VAL A 105 4.20 18.65 -3.90
CA VAL A 105 5.12 19.51 -4.66
C VAL A 105 5.86 20.50 -3.76
N LEU A 106 5.20 21.01 -2.71
CA LEU A 106 5.76 22.04 -1.84
C LEU A 106 6.59 21.49 -0.68
N LEU A 107 6.28 20.31 -0.17
CA LEU A 107 6.80 19.80 1.09
C LEU A 107 7.57 18.49 0.97
N LEU A 108 7.35 17.72 -0.10
CA LEU A 108 7.98 16.42 -0.26
C LEU A 108 9.05 16.45 -1.35
N ALA A 109 9.98 15.51 -1.22
CA ALA A 109 11.04 15.32 -2.20
C ALA A 109 10.46 14.95 -3.59
N PRO A 110 11.04 15.49 -4.68
CA PRO A 110 10.60 15.19 -6.05
C PRO A 110 10.57 13.69 -6.40
N SER A 111 11.40 12.87 -5.77
CA SER A 111 11.38 11.40 -5.90
C SER A 111 10.02 10.76 -5.58
N ARG A 112 9.17 11.43 -4.78
CA ARG A 112 7.84 10.97 -4.40
C ARG A 112 6.71 11.42 -5.34
N TRP A 113 6.98 12.40 -6.22
CA TRP A 113 5.93 13.05 -7.00
C TRP A 113 5.22 12.11 -7.97
N GLN A 114 5.96 11.22 -8.62
CA GLN A 114 5.39 10.27 -9.58
C GLN A 114 4.40 9.31 -8.90
N ASN A 115 4.79 8.73 -7.76
CA ASN A 115 3.92 7.81 -7.02
C ASN A 115 2.68 8.53 -6.48
N ILE A 116 2.84 9.74 -5.92
CA ILE A 116 1.70 10.52 -5.41
C ILE A 116 0.77 10.96 -6.55
N SER A 117 1.30 11.35 -7.71
CA SER A 117 0.51 11.67 -8.90
C SER A 117 -0.30 10.46 -9.38
N SER A 118 0.30 9.28 -9.36
CA SER A 118 -0.35 8.00 -9.65
C SER A 118 -1.49 7.74 -8.68
N ASP A 119 -1.23 7.86 -7.37
CA ASP A 119 -2.22 7.67 -6.32
C ASP A 119 -3.40 8.67 -6.41
N VAL A 120 -3.14 9.92 -6.82
CA VAL A 120 -4.20 10.91 -7.11
C VAL A 120 -5.12 10.40 -8.22
N LEU A 121 -4.54 9.87 -9.31
CA LEU A 121 -5.33 9.35 -10.43
C LEU A 121 -6.13 8.09 -10.02
N PHE A 122 -5.50 7.13 -9.35
CA PHE A 122 -6.19 5.92 -8.89
C PHE A 122 -7.27 6.22 -7.84
N SER A 123 -7.03 7.21 -6.95
CA SER A 123 -8.02 7.70 -5.99
C SER A 123 -9.18 8.41 -6.67
N LEU A 124 -8.91 9.25 -7.67
CA LEU A 124 -9.94 9.94 -8.46
C LEU A 124 -10.82 8.95 -9.23
N LEU A 125 -10.23 7.88 -9.78
CA LEU A 125 -10.92 6.81 -10.50
C LEU A 125 -11.58 5.78 -9.58
N GLN A 126 -11.45 5.93 -8.25
CA GLN A 126 -12.01 5.03 -7.24
C GLN A 126 -11.50 3.57 -7.37
N VAL A 127 -10.21 3.41 -7.71
CA VAL A 127 -9.55 2.09 -7.84
C VAL A 127 -8.25 2.02 -7.03
N GLN A 128 -8.07 2.91 -6.07
CA GLN A 128 -6.89 2.98 -5.20
C GLN A 128 -6.66 1.68 -4.41
N ASN A 129 -7.72 0.97 -4.05
CA ASN A 129 -7.62 -0.32 -3.36
C ASN A 129 -6.93 -1.40 -4.21
N TRP A 130 -7.21 -1.46 -5.50
CA TRP A 130 -6.54 -2.40 -6.42
C TRP A 130 -5.10 -1.98 -6.69
N HIS A 131 -4.84 -0.67 -6.80
CA HIS A 131 -3.48 -0.16 -6.91
C HIS A 131 -2.64 -0.54 -5.68
N GLN A 132 -3.19 -0.39 -4.47
CA GLN A 132 -2.53 -0.79 -3.23
C GLN A 132 -2.34 -2.32 -3.14
N ALA A 133 -3.35 -3.11 -3.51
CA ALA A 133 -3.25 -4.56 -3.52
C ALA A 133 -2.09 -5.05 -4.41
N LEU A 134 -1.97 -4.50 -5.62
CA LEU A 134 -0.92 -4.86 -6.58
C LEU A 134 0.46 -4.34 -6.16
N SER A 135 0.54 -3.12 -5.63
CA SER A 135 1.80 -2.53 -5.15
C SER A 135 2.35 -3.26 -3.93
N ALA A 136 1.48 -3.67 -3.02
CA ALA A 136 1.89 -4.31 -1.76
C ALA A 136 2.45 -5.73 -1.92
N VAL A 137 2.13 -6.43 -3.02
CA VAL A 137 2.74 -7.72 -3.36
C VAL A 137 3.97 -7.59 -4.25
N SER A 138 4.28 -6.39 -4.73
CA SER A 138 5.48 -6.14 -5.50
C SER A 138 6.67 -5.90 -4.56
N TYR A 139 7.82 -6.51 -4.88
CA TYR A 139 9.06 -6.27 -4.14
C TYR A 139 9.45 -4.78 -4.09
N ALA A 140 9.25 -4.06 -5.21
CA ALA A 140 9.49 -2.63 -5.30
C ALA A 140 8.56 -1.80 -4.39
N GLY A 141 7.34 -2.29 -4.10
CA GLY A 141 6.41 -1.63 -3.19
C GLY A 141 6.83 -1.69 -1.72
N ALA A 142 7.57 -2.74 -1.33
CA ALA A 142 8.00 -2.93 0.06
C ALA A 142 9.01 -1.86 0.55
N THR A 143 9.72 -1.21 -0.37
CA THR A 143 10.70 -0.16 -0.06
C THR A 143 10.19 1.26 -0.29
N GLN A 144 8.93 1.43 -0.72
CA GLN A 144 8.34 2.74 -0.98
C GLN A 144 7.89 3.44 0.29
N GLU A 145 8.08 4.76 0.29
CA GLU A 145 7.54 5.62 1.35
C GLU A 145 6.01 5.64 1.34
N VAL A 146 5.43 5.74 2.52
CA VAL A 146 3.98 5.69 2.71
C VAL A 146 3.27 6.83 1.99
N SER A 147 2.28 6.50 1.17
CA SER A 147 1.50 7.47 0.40
C SER A 147 0.52 8.27 1.28
N PRO A 148 0.42 9.61 1.08
CA PRO A 148 -0.60 10.42 1.75
C PRO A 148 -2.04 10.10 1.31
N LEU A 149 -2.23 9.27 0.28
CA LEU A 149 -3.54 8.85 -0.24
C LEU A 149 -3.85 7.38 0.00
N GLN A 150 -2.99 6.65 0.75
CA GLN A 150 -3.21 5.24 1.01
C GLN A 150 -4.62 4.94 1.53
N HIS A 151 -5.13 5.73 2.46
CA HIS A 151 -6.44 5.56 3.08
C HIS A 151 -7.64 5.64 2.11
N PHE A 152 -7.44 6.17 0.88
CA PHE A 152 -8.50 6.20 -0.16
C PHE A 152 -8.91 4.79 -0.62
N TRP A 153 -8.14 3.75 -0.31
CA TRP A 153 -8.49 2.36 -0.64
C TRP A 153 -9.89 1.97 -0.14
N SER A 154 -10.26 2.34 1.07
CA SER A 154 -11.55 1.99 1.64
C SER A 154 -12.70 2.76 1.01
N LEU A 155 -12.48 4.04 0.65
CA LEU A 155 -13.44 4.84 -0.10
C LEU A 155 -13.65 4.25 -1.50
N ALA A 156 -12.60 3.75 -2.15
CA ALA A 156 -12.71 3.08 -3.44
C ALA A 156 -13.59 1.82 -3.35
N VAL A 157 -13.45 1.01 -2.30
CA VAL A 157 -14.34 -0.15 -2.06
C VAL A 157 -15.80 0.27 -1.91
N GLU A 158 -16.07 1.35 -1.14
CA GLU A 158 -17.42 1.89 -0.98
C GLU A 158 -18.01 2.39 -2.31
N GLU A 159 -17.24 3.17 -3.08
CA GLU A 159 -17.72 3.75 -4.34
C GLU A 159 -17.93 2.68 -5.42
N GLN A 160 -17.08 1.64 -5.47
CA GLN A 160 -17.30 0.49 -6.34
C GLN A 160 -18.60 -0.25 -5.97
N PHE A 161 -18.87 -0.42 -4.68
CA PHE A 161 -20.13 -0.96 -4.23
C PHE A 161 -21.31 -0.04 -4.63
N TYR A 162 -21.19 1.29 -4.49
CA TYR A 162 -22.22 2.23 -4.92
C TYR A 162 -22.44 2.23 -6.43
N LEU A 163 -21.39 1.95 -7.21
CA LEU A 163 -21.51 1.81 -8.66
C LEU A 163 -22.38 0.61 -9.06
N VAL A 164 -22.27 -0.50 -8.35
CA VAL A 164 -22.94 -1.76 -8.72
C VAL A 164 -24.34 -1.89 -8.11
N ILE A 165 -24.53 -1.45 -6.87
CA ILE A 165 -25.72 -1.79 -6.07
C ILE A 165 -27.06 -1.27 -6.66
N PRO A 166 -27.17 -0.09 -7.30
CA PRO A 166 -28.43 0.34 -7.92
C PRO A 166 -28.87 -0.57 -9.08
N PHE A 167 -27.91 -1.03 -9.90
CA PHE A 167 -28.20 -1.96 -11.00
C PHE A 167 -28.58 -3.35 -10.49
N PHE A 168 -27.92 -3.82 -9.44
CA PHE A 168 -28.29 -5.05 -8.76
C PHE A 168 -29.74 -5.00 -8.26
N PHE A 169 -30.13 -3.90 -7.64
CA PHE A 169 -31.51 -3.69 -7.18
C PHE A 169 -32.50 -3.60 -8.35
N LEU A 170 -32.15 -2.89 -9.43
CA LEU A 170 -33.01 -2.83 -10.63
C LEU A 170 -33.26 -4.21 -11.21
N GLY A 171 -32.23 -5.05 -11.34
CA GLY A 171 -32.37 -6.42 -11.80
C GLY A 171 -33.29 -7.26 -10.90
N LEU A 172 -33.16 -7.12 -9.58
CA LEU A 172 -34.02 -7.83 -8.61
C LEU A 172 -35.46 -7.33 -8.63
N VAL A 173 -35.68 -6.02 -8.81
CA VAL A 173 -37.01 -5.46 -8.96
C VAL A 173 -37.66 -5.94 -10.27
N ALA A 174 -36.92 -5.95 -11.38
CA ALA A 174 -37.40 -6.47 -12.66
C ALA A 174 -37.75 -7.96 -12.57
N ALA A 175 -36.89 -8.78 -11.96
CA ALA A 175 -37.15 -10.20 -11.73
C ALA A 175 -38.39 -10.42 -10.86
N ALA A 176 -38.59 -9.61 -9.81
CA ALA A 176 -39.78 -9.68 -8.96
C ALA A 176 -41.05 -9.32 -9.73
N HIS A 177 -41.00 -8.29 -10.56
CA HIS A 177 -42.12 -7.91 -11.44
C HIS A 177 -42.49 -9.03 -12.42
N ALA A 178 -41.50 -9.63 -13.09
CA ALA A 178 -41.71 -10.74 -14.02
C ALA A 178 -42.32 -11.97 -13.31
N ALA A 179 -41.98 -12.18 -12.04
CA ALA A 179 -42.50 -13.27 -11.22
C ALA A 179 -43.86 -12.96 -10.53
N GLY A 180 -44.41 -11.74 -10.68
CA GLY A 180 -45.63 -11.30 -10.00
C GLY A 180 -45.45 -11.22 -8.48
N GLN A 181 -44.23 -10.99 -7.99
CA GLN A 181 -43.85 -11.03 -6.58
C GLN A 181 -43.39 -9.65 -6.06
N LYS A 182 -43.36 -9.48 -4.73
CA LYS A 182 -42.75 -8.29 -4.10
C LYS A 182 -41.24 -8.34 -4.16
N ALA A 183 -40.58 -7.22 -4.48
CA ALA A 183 -39.12 -7.12 -4.61
C ALA A 183 -38.34 -7.63 -3.37
N GLY A 184 -38.84 -7.40 -2.15
CA GLY A 184 -38.20 -7.86 -0.91
C GLY A 184 -38.00 -9.38 -0.83
N ARG A 185 -38.81 -10.17 -1.58
CA ARG A 185 -38.66 -11.63 -1.64
C ARG A 185 -37.37 -12.08 -2.36
N PHE A 186 -36.87 -11.24 -3.24
CA PHE A 186 -35.62 -11.48 -4.00
C PHE A 186 -34.43 -10.77 -3.38
N ILE A 187 -34.62 -9.55 -2.84
CA ILE A 187 -33.52 -8.72 -2.35
C ILE A 187 -32.83 -9.34 -1.15
N VAL A 188 -33.58 -9.82 -0.14
CA VAL A 188 -32.98 -10.37 1.08
C VAL A 188 -32.19 -11.67 0.80
N PRO A 189 -32.73 -12.68 0.08
CA PRO A 189 -31.94 -13.86 -0.29
C PRO A 189 -30.71 -13.54 -1.13
N ALA A 190 -30.83 -12.66 -2.12
CA ALA A 190 -29.73 -12.28 -2.98
C ALA A 190 -28.59 -11.60 -2.18
N LEU A 191 -28.93 -10.67 -1.28
CA LEU A 191 -27.94 -10.05 -0.38
C LEU A 191 -27.32 -11.07 0.57
N SER A 192 -28.11 -12.04 1.07
CA SER A 192 -27.59 -13.09 1.97
C SER A 192 -26.60 -14.00 1.25
N VAL A 193 -26.89 -14.38 0.00
CA VAL A 193 -25.97 -15.17 -0.84
C VAL A 193 -24.71 -14.39 -1.13
N THR A 194 -24.82 -13.10 -1.52
CA THR A 194 -23.69 -12.23 -1.77
C THR A 194 -22.81 -12.08 -0.51
N ALA A 195 -23.43 -11.86 0.66
CA ALA A 195 -22.71 -11.74 1.92
C ALA A 195 -21.96 -13.05 2.25
N LEU A 196 -22.64 -14.20 2.13
CA LEU A 196 -22.03 -15.49 2.43
C LEU A 196 -20.88 -15.83 1.48
N ALA A 197 -21.08 -15.65 0.18
CA ALA A 197 -20.05 -15.93 -0.82
C ALA A 197 -18.81 -15.03 -0.64
N SER A 198 -19.01 -13.72 -0.42
CA SER A 198 -17.92 -12.78 -0.15
C SER A 198 -17.22 -13.09 1.19
N PHE A 199 -17.94 -13.51 2.22
CA PHE A 199 -17.36 -13.87 3.51
C PHE A 199 -16.50 -15.14 3.42
N ILE A 200 -17.00 -16.19 2.76
CA ILE A 200 -16.23 -17.42 2.51
C ILE A 200 -14.97 -17.11 1.72
N TYR A 201 -15.09 -16.28 0.67
CA TYR A 201 -13.94 -15.85 -0.12
C TYR A 201 -12.96 -15.01 0.69
N SER A 202 -13.46 -14.16 1.60
CA SER A 202 -12.63 -13.39 2.53
C SER A 202 -11.79 -14.30 3.43
N ILE A 203 -12.39 -15.35 4.00
CA ILE A 203 -11.68 -16.33 4.84
C ILE A 203 -10.60 -17.04 4.01
N TYR A 204 -10.97 -17.51 2.82
CA TYR A 204 -10.05 -18.21 1.93
C TYR A 204 -8.85 -17.34 1.55
N LEU A 205 -9.10 -16.13 1.03
CA LEU A 205 -8.04 -15.26 0.53
C LEU A 205 -7.17 -14.71 1.67
N SER A 206 -7.73 -14.42 2.84
CA SER A 206 -6.96 -13.97 4.01
C SER A 206 -6.00 -15.02 4.55
N GLY A 207 -6.26 -16.31 4.29
CA GLY A 207 -5.35 -17.40 4.66
C GLY A 207 -4.25 -17.67 3.64
N HIS A 208 -4.39 -17.19 2.39
CA HIS A 208 -3.45 -17.48 1.29
C HIS A 208 -2.70 -16.24 0.80
N GLU A 209 -3.40 -15.11 0.67
CA GLU A 209 -2.90 -13.85 0.11
C GLU A 209 -3.33 -12.69 1.01
N HIS A 210 -2.78 -12.64 2.22
CA HIS A 210 -3.18 -11.73 3.29
C HIS A 210 -3.26 -10.27 2.84
N THR A 211 -2.24 -9.79 2.14
CA THR A 211 -2.15 -8.39 1.71
C THR A 211 -3.19 -8.04 0.66
N ILE A 212 -3.41 -8.93 -0.33
CA ILE A 212 -4.46 -8.73 -1.35
C ILE A 212 -5.84 -8.76 -0.69
N ALA A 213 -6.07 -9.70 0.25
CA ALA A 213 -7.32 -9.84 0.95
C ALA A 213 -7.72 -8.57 1.71
N TYR A 214 -6.76 -7.83 2.24
CA TYR A 214 -7.01 -6.59 2.98
C TYR A 214 -7.64 -5.50 2.10
N PHE A 215 -7.19 -5.36 0.85
CA PHE A 215 -7.58 -4.29 -0.07
C PHE A 215 -8.68 -4.69 -1.05
N ALA A 216 -8.84 -5.98 -1.35
CA ALA A 216 -9.74 -6.43 -2.40
C ALA A 216 -11.21 -6.12 -2.07
N THR A 217 -11.94 -5.55 -3.04
CA THR A 217 -13.38 -5.27 -2.89
C THR A 217 -14.17 -6.53 -2.61
N THR A 218 -13.80 -7.65 -3.26
CA THR A 218 -14.51 -8.94 -3.16
C THR A 218 -14.48 -9.54 -1.76
N THR A 219 -13.47 -9.26 -0.95
CA THR A 219 -13.34 -9.73 0.43
C THR A 219 -14.08 -8.84 1.44
N ARG A 220 -14.58 -7.66 1.02
CA ARG A 220 -15.21 -6.63 1.86
C ARG A 220 -16.69 -6.42 1.58
N ILE A 221 -17.21 -6.84 0.43
CA ILE A 221 -18.63 -6.66 0.05
C ILE A 221 -19.59 -7.22 1.09
N TRP A 222 -19.24 -8.32 1.77
CA TRP A 222 -20.07 -8.94 2.78
C TRP A 222 -20.37 -8.00 3.97
N GLU A 223 -19.45 -7.11 4.32
CA GLU A 223 -19.62 -6.14 5.41
C GLU A 223 -20.72 -5.11 5.07
N LEU A 224 -20.67 -4.60 3.83
CA LEU A 224 -21.72 -3.72 3.30
C LEU A 224 -23.07 -4.46 3.17
N ALA A 225 -23.03 -5.73 2.71
CA ALA A 225 -24.23 -6.54 2.57
C ALA A 225 -24.87 -6.86 3.94
N VAL A 226 -24.08 -7.17 4.98
CA VAL A 226 -24.56 -7.36 6.38
C VAL A 226 -25.23 -6.07 6.88
N GLY A 227 -24.63 -4.90 6.60
CA GLY A 227 -25.25 -3.60 6.88
C GLY A 227 -26.63 -3.46 6.22
N GLY A 228 -26.71 -3.82 4.94
CA GLY A 228 -27.97 -3.86 4.19
C GLY A 228 -28.99 -4.82 4.76
N LEU A 229 -28.60 -6.03 5.10
CA LEU A 229 -29.48 -7.02 5.77
C LEU A 229 -29.97 -6.48 7.12
N ALA A 230 -29.11 -5.82 7.88
CA ALA A 230 -29.52 -5.17 9.12
C ALA A 230 -30.57 -4.07 8.89
N ALA A 231 -30.62 -3.41 7.73
CA ALA A 231 -31.66 -2.44 7.39
C ALA A 231 -33.00 -3.09 7.00
N LEU A 232 -32.97 -4.28 6.41
CA LEU A 232 -34.13 -4.93 5.78
C LEU A 232 -34.84 -5.96 6.68
N LEU A 233 -34.07 -6.70 7.47
CA LEU A 233 -34.61 -7.78 8.30
C LEU A 233 -35.47 -7.23 9.45
N PRO A 234 -36.52 -7.93 9.91
CA PRO A 234 -37.31 -7.53 11.04
C PRO A 234 -36.50 -7.57 12.35
N THR A 235 -36.81 -6.70 13.29
CA THR A 235 -36.14 -6.68 14.59
C THR A 235 -36.64 -7.81 15.49
N LEU A 236 -35.75 -8.68 15.92
CA LEU A 236 -36.08 -9.83 16.80
C LEU A 236 -36.36 -9.41 18.25
N LEU A 237 -35.79 -8.28 18.71
CA LEU A 237 -35.87 -7.81 20.10
C LEU A 237 -37.09 -6.91 20.34
N LYS A 238 -38.26 -7.24 19.81
CA LYS A 238 -39.47 -6.49 20.06
C LYS A 238 -39.94 -6.72 21.51
N GLY A 239 -39.99 -5.66 22.31
CA GLY A 239 -40.63 -5.65 23.64
C GLY A 239 -39.74 -5.37 24.84
N SER A 240 -38.40 -5.43 24.76
CA SER A 240 -37.51 -5.12 25.89
C SER A 240 -36.46 -4.07 25.57
N ALA A 241 -36.70 -2.84 25.99
CA ALA A 241 -35.73 -1.73 25.83
C ALA A 241 -34.43 -1.99 26.61
N ARG A 242 -34.51 -2.71 27.76
CA ARG A 242 -33.33 -3.08 28.55
C ARG A 242 -32.46 -4.10 27.82
N LEU A 243 -33.06 -5.14 27.23
CA LEU A 243 -32.32 -6.12 26.44
C LEU A 243 -31.68 -5.46 25.18
N ALA A 244 -32.42 -4.58 24.52
CA ALA A 244 -31.87 -3.80 23.39
C ALA A 244 -30.70 -2.91 23.82
N SER A 245 -30.73 -2.35 25.04
CA SER A 245 -29.63 -1.58 25.60
C SER A 245 -28.40 -2.42 25.92
N LEU A 246 -28.57 -3.59 26.52
CA LEU A 246 -27.48 -4.54 26.80
C LEU A 246 -26.85 -5.02 25.48
N SER A 247 -27.67 -5.36 24.47
CA SER A 247 -27.18 -5.74 23.14
C SER A 247 -26.45 -4.60 22.46
N GLY A 248 -26.86 -3.35 22.70
CA GLY A 248 -26.16 -2.17 22.21
C GLY A 248 -24.74 -2.05 22.79
N TRP A 249 -24.57 -2.24 24.10
CA TRP A 249 -23.26 -2.24 24.74
C TRP A 249 -22.37 -3.42 24.30
N LEU A 250 -22.98 -4.61 24.11
CA LEU A 250 -22.27 -5.74 23.50
C LEU A 250 -21.75 -5.36 22.11
N GLY A 251 -22.56 -4.64 21.31
CA GLY A 251 -22.13 -4.14 20.00
C GLY A 251 -20.98 -3.14 20.10
N VAL A 252 -20.99 -2.21 21.07
CA VAL A 252 -19.85 -1.30 21.31
C VAL A 252 -18.61 -2.09 21.71
N SER A 253 -18.74 -3.06 22.62
CA SER A 253 -17.61 -3.90 23.04
C SER A 253 -17.02 -4.72 21.89
N ALA A 254 -17.88 -5.24 21.00
CA ALA A 254 -17.46 -5.98 19.81
C ALA A 254 -16.71 -5.10 18.78
N ILE A 255 -16.76 -3.77 18.90
CA ILE A 255 -15.94 -2.84 18.11
C ILE A 255 -14.68 -2.43 18.87
N VAL A 256 -14.83 -2.06 20.16
CA VAL A 256 -13.74 -1.47 20.94
C VAL A 256 -12.70 -2.52 21.35
N VAL A 257 -13.14 -3.71 21.78
CA VAL A 257 -12.21 -4.77 22.21
C VAL A 257 -11.28 -5.22 21.07
N PRO A 258 -11.77 -5.52 19.85
CA PRO A 258 -10.89 -5.78 18.71
C PRO A 258 -9.91 -4.67 18.39
N ALA A 259 -10.29 -3.40 18.56
CA ALA A 259 -9.39 -2.27 18.32
C ALA A 259 -8.16 -2.29 19.24
N PHE A 260 -8.24 -2.88 20.44
CA PHE A 260 -7.11 -3.08 21.34
C PHE A 260 -6.37 -4.41 21.15
N LEU A 261 -7.07 -5.46 20.72
CA LEU A 261 -6.53 -6.83 20.73
C LEU A 261 -6.05 -7.33 19.37
N PHE A 262 -6.59 -6.79 18.26
CA PHE A 262 -6.17 -7.21 16.93
C PHE A 262 -4.85 -6.57 16.57
N SER A 263 -4.08 -7.27 15.73
CA SER A 263 -2.82 -6.79 15.16
C SER A 263 -2.77 -7.04 13.66
N THR A 264 -1.84 -6.40 12.98
CA THR A 264 -1.59 -6.58 11.55
C THR A 264 -1.07 -7.98 11.18
N ASP A 265 -0.61 -8.76 12.18
CA ASP A 265 -0.12 -10.12 11.96
C ASP A 265 -1.26 -11.16 11.87
N MET A 266 -2.48 -10.77 12.26
CA MET A 266 -3.65 -11.64 12.17
C MET A 266 -4.16 -11.73 10.73
N ALA A 267 -4.72 -12.88 10.34
CA ALA A 267 -5.35 -13.07 9.03
C ALA A 267 -6.65 -12.24 8.92
N PHE A 268 -6.48 -10.95 8.63
CA PHE A 268 -7.55 -9.97 8.51
C PHE A 268 -7.76 -9.56 7.02
N PRO A 269 -9.04 -9.40 6.54
CA PRO A 269 -10.29 -9.42 7.30
C PRO A 269 -10.75 -10.81 7.76
N GLY A 270 -10.65 -11.85 6.96
CA GLY A 270 -10.94 -13.23 7.31
C GLY A 270 -12.19 -13.40 8.17
N SER A 271 -12.17 -14.39 9.09
CA SER A 271 -13.28 -14.65 10.00
C SER A 271 -13.36 -13.65 11.15
N ILE A 272 -12.23 -13.04 11.56
CA ILE A 272 -12.18 -12.19 12.76
C ILE A 272 -12.90 -10.86 12.56
N ALA A 273 -12.96 -10.35 11.31
CA ALA A 273 -13.74 -9.15 10.99
C ALA A 273 -15.25 -9.30 11.27
N ALA A 274 -15.75 -10.55 11.41
CA ALA A 274 -17.15 -10.78 11.78
C ALA A 274 -17.50 -10.17 13.15
N ILE A 275 -16.54 -10.04 14.07
CA ILE A 275 -16.78 -9.50 15.41
C ILE A 275 -17.22 -8.02 15.34
N PRO A 276 -16.41 -7.08 14.80
CA PRO A 276 -16.82 -5.68 14.68
C PRO A 276 -17.99 -5.47 13.70
N VAL A 277 -18.09 -6.25 12.63
CA VAL A 277 -19.19 -6.18 11.65
C VAL A 277 -20.54 -6.53 12.29
N LEU A 278 -20.64 -7.68 13.01
CA LEU A 278 -21.88 -8.07 13.68
C LEU A 278 -22.18 -7.15 14.86
N GLY A 279 -21.17 -6.71 15.62
CA GLY A 279 -21.32 -5.69 16.65
C GLY A 279 -21.97 -4.40 16.13
N THR A 280 -21.51 -3.92 14.99
CA THR A 280 -22.08 -2.76 14.31
C THR A 280 -23.51 -2.99 13.85
N ALA A 281 -23.80 -4.15 13.25
CA ALA A 281 -25.16 -4.52 12.83
C ALA A 281 -26.12 -4.55 14.02
N ILE A 282 -25.70 -5.09 15.18
CA ILE A 282 -26.47 -5.11 16.43
C ILE A 282 -26.77 -3.68 16.89
N LEU A 283 -25.77 -2.77 16.91
CA LEU A 283 -25.97 -1.37 17.29
C LEU A 283 -26.98 -0.66 16.38
N LEU A 284 -26.88 -0.83 15.08
CA LEU A 284 -27.79 -0.23 14.11
C LEU A 284 -29.24 -0.72 14.31
N ARG A 285 -29.43 -1.96 14.70
CA ARG A 285 -30.73 -2.61 14.94
C ARG A 285 -31.36 -2.22 16.27
N THR A 286 -30.56 -2.12 17.32
CA THR A 286 -31.04 -1.89 18.67
C THR A 286 -31.15 -0.39 19.02
N GLY A 287 -30.50 0.48 18.26
CA GLY A 287 -30.38 1.90 18.57
C GLY A 287 -31.71 2.63 18.79
N THR A 288 -32.72 2.36 17.96
CA THR A 288 -34.06 2.98 18.12
C THR A 288 -34.89 2.39 19.26
N LEU A 289 -34.66 1.15 19.63
CA LEU A 289 -35.42 0.44 20.68
C LEU A 289 -34.91 0.79 22.08
N SER A 290 -33.63 1.13 22.19
CA SER A 290 -32.95 1.35 23.47
C SER A 290 -32.99 2.82 23.94
N THR A 291 -33.52 3.76 23.14
CA THR A 291 -33.54 5.20 23.47
C THR A 291 -34.31 5.55 24.73
N ALA A 292 -35.28 4.73 25.14
CA ALA A 292 -36.04 4.90 26.36
C ALA A 292 -35.19 4.63 27.63
N VAL A 293 -34.04 3.93 27.50
CA VAL A 293 -33.18 3.57 28.64
C VAL A 293 -32.08 4.64 28.81
N PRO A 294 -31.98 5.33 29.94
CA PRO A 294 -31.03 6.43 30.18
C PRO A 294 -29.56 6.07 29.94
N TRP A 295 -29.17 4.84 30.30
CA TRP A 295 -27.81 4.32 30.19
C TRP A 295 -27.52 3.55 28.87
N SER A 296 -28.38 3.69 27.87
CA SER A 296 -28.22 2.96 26.62
C SER A 296 -27.02 3.46 25.80
N ALA A 297 -26.37 2.54 25.08
CA ALA A 297 -25.28 2.87 24.14
C ALA A 297 -25.73 3.91 23.10
N SER A 298 -26.99 3.83 22.61
CA SER A 298 -27.52 4.78 21.63
C SER A 298 -27.66 6.22 22.19
N ARG A 299 -27.96 6.38 23.48
CA ARG A 299 -27.97 7.72 24.11
C ARG A 299 -26.54 8.26 24.30
N PHE A 300 -25.63 7.40 24.70
CA PHE A 300 -24.22 7.78 24.81
C PHE A 300 -23.64 8.21 23.45
N LEU A 301 -23.87 7.41 22.41
CA LEU A 301 -23.47 7.79 21.03
C LEU A 301 -24.22 9.02 20.51
N GLY A 302 -25.40 9.34 21.02
CA GLY A 302 -26.21 10.47 20.63
C GLY A 302 -25.84 11.81 21.28
N ILE A 303 -24.82 11.90 22.14
CA ILE A 303 -24.39 13.17 22.76
C ILE A 303 -23.81 14.14 21.73
N ARG A 304 -23.93 15.43 21.99
CA ARG A 304 -23.53 16.50 21.03
C ARG A 304 -22.08 16.37 20.51
N PRO A 305 -21.03 16.13 21.34
CA PRO A 305 -19.69 15.98 20.83
C PRO A 305 -19.53 14.82 19.84
N MET A 306 -20.15 13.66 20.17
CA MET A 306 -20.12 12.49 19.28
C MET A 306 -20.85 12.75 17.96
N THR A 307 -22.02 13.36 18.02
CA THR A 307 -22.76 13.68 16.79
C THR A 307 -22.04 14.71 15.92
N PHE A 308 -21.38 15.70 16.52
CA PHE A 308 -20.54 16.65 15.80
C PHE A 308 -19.39 15.95 15.05
N VAL A 309 -18.60 15.14 15.76
CA VAL A 309 -17.51 14.38 15.12
C VAL A 309 -18.06 13.43 14.04
N GLY A 310 -19.21 12.81 14.28
CA GLY A 310 -19.89 11.97 13.29
C GLY A 310 -20.36 12.72 12.04
N ASP A 311 -20.82 13.98 12.20
CA ASP A 311 -21.22 14.82 11.07
C ASP A 311 -20.03 15.17 10.17
N VAL A 312 -18.87 15.49 10.76
CA VAL A 312 -17.64 15.82 10.04
C VAL A 312 -16.77 14.58 9.71
N SER A 313 -17.21 13.37 10.07
CA SER A 313 -16.38 12.15 10.02
C SER A 313 -15.86 11.81 8.62
N TYR A 314 -16.61 12.12 7.54
CA TYR A 314 -16.13 11.92 6.18
C TYR A 314 -14.96 12.85 5.86
N SER A 315 -15.11 14.13 6.10
CA SER A 315 -14.01 15.10 5.92
C SER A 315 -12.84 14.81 6.86
N LEU A 316 -13.09 14.34 8.10
CA LEU A 316 -12.02 13.95 9.03
C LEU A 316 -11.26 12.72 8.51
N TYR A 317 -11.96 11.74 7.96
CA TYR A 317 -11.33 10.58 7.31
C TYR A 317 -10.46 10.99 6.11
N LEU A 318 -10.88 11.98 5.33
CA LEU A 318 -10.11 12.48 4.18
C LEU A 318 -8.83 13.24 4.60
N TRP A 319 -8.89 14.05 5.66
CA TRP A 319 -7.78 14.93 6.05
C TRP A 319 -6.77 14.34 7.01
N HIS A 320 -7.17 13.42 7.90
CA HIS A 320 -6.28 12.96 8.99
C HIS A 320 -4.98 12.31 8.47
N TRP A 321 -5.10 11.46 7.45
CA TRP A 321 -3.95 10.72 6.95
C TRP A 321 -2.93 11.59 6.18
N PRO A 322 -3.33 12.44 5.23
CA PRO A 322 -2.41 13.41 4.63
C PRO A 322 -1.70 14.28 5.66
N VAL A 323 -2.41 14.78 6.67
CA VAL A 323 -1.83 15.60 7.74
C VAL A 323 -0.74 14.81 8.50
N ILE A 324 -0.99 13.55 8.83
CA ILE A 324 -0.02 12.68 9.49
C ILE A 324 1.20 12.43 8.60
N VAL A 325 1.00 12.03 7.34
CA VAL A 325 2.09 11.70 6.41
C VAL A 325 2.98 12.92 6.13
N PHE A 326 2.40 14.09 5.88
CA PHE A 326 3.18 15.32 5.71
C PHE A 326 3.93 15.70 6.99
N ALA A 327 3.30 15.55 8.15
CA ALA A 327 3.97 15.84 9.42
C ALA A 327 5.15 14.91 9.69
N VAL A 328 5.00 13.60 9.42
CA VAL A 328 6.11 12.63 9.55
C VAL A 328 7.25 12.97 8.62
N ALA A 329 6.97 13.33 7.36
CA ALA A 329 7.98 13.73 6.39
C ALA A 329 8.73 15.01 6.80
N LEU A 330 8.03 15.98 7.41
CA LEU A 330 8.64 17.22 7.90
C LEU A 330 9.43 17.04 9.20
N LEU A 331 8.93 16.16 10.09
CA LEU A 331 9.59 15.89 11.38
C LEU A 331 10.79 14.93 11.25
N GLY A 332 10.85 14.14 10.19
CA GLY A 332 11.83 13.06 10.00
C GLY A 332 11.77 11.96 11.07
N ARG A 333 10.66 11.86 11.82
CA ARG A 333 10.44 10.89 12.90
C ARG A 333 8.96 10.61 13.13
N ALA A 334 8.66 9.52 13.83
CA ALA A 334 7.31 9.23 14.30
C ALA A 334 6.81 10.34 15.26
N PRO A 335 5.51 10.68 15.24
CA PRO A 335 4.91 11.68 16.11
C PRO A 335 5.00 11.29 17.59
N ARG A 336 5.44 12.20 18.45
CA ARG A 336 5.32 12.09 19.91
C ARG A 336 3.86 12.34 20.34
N ILE A 337 3.53 12.12 21.60
CA ILE A 337 2.17 12.33 22.12
C ILE A 337 1.69 13.78 21.89
N SER A 338 2.57 14.77 22.13
CA SER A 338 2.27 16.19 21.88
C SER A 338 1.98 16.47 20.40
N ASP A 339 2.79 15.87 19.50
CA ASP A 339 2.61 16.01 18.06
C ASP A 339 1.28 15.36 17.63
N ALA A 340 0.98 14.16 18.14
CA ALA A 340 -0.26 13.43 17.84
C ALA A 340 -1.52 14.21 18.25
N LEU A 341 -1.50 14.86 19.43
CA LEU A 341 -2.59 15.72 19.87
C LEU A 341 -2.77 16.93 18.96
N LEU A 342 -1.68 17.60 18.59
CA LEU A 342 -1.72 18.72 17.65
C LEU A 342 -2.26 18.27 16.28
N LEU A 343 -1.76 17.17 15.74
CA LEU A 343 -2.20 16.62 14.44
C LEU A 343 -3.67 16.23 14.45
N ALA A 344 -4.18 15.68 15.56
CA ALA A 344 -5.60 15.38 15.74
C ALA A 344 -6.45 16.68 15.70
N VAL A 345 -6.01 17.74 16.38
CA VAL A 345 -6.68 19.04 16.37
C VAL A 345 -6.66 19.67 14.97
N VAL A 346 -5.51 19.67 14.30
CA VAL A 346 -5.35 20.20 12.93
C VAL A 346 -6.26 19.42 11.96
N SER A 347 -6.26 18.08 12.04
CA SER A 347 -7.13 17.25 11.21
C SER A 347 -8.61 17.55 11.42
N LEU A 348 -9.02 17.71 12.68
CA LEU A 348 -10.41 18.06 13.01
C LEU A 348 -10.78 19.47 12.53
N ALA A 349 -9.88 20.44 12.64
CA ALA A 349 -10.10 21.81 12.15
C ALA A 349 -10.26 21.85 10.63
N LEU A 350 -9.38 21.16 9.88
CA LEU A 350 -9.46 21.03 8.43
C LEU A 350 -10.74 20.29 8.01
N ALA A 351 -11.09 19.24 8.74
CA ALA A 351 -12.33 18.50 8.52
C ALA A 351 -13.57 19.37 8.71
N ALA A 352 -13.62 20.14 9.80
CA ALA A 352 -14.71 21.08 10.06
C ALA A 352 -14.80 22.17 8.96
N ALA A 353 -13.66 22.76 8.60
CA ALA A 353 -13.59 23.73 7.50
C ALA A 353 -14.11 23.12 6.18
N SER A 354 -13.60 21.94 5.80
CA SER A 354 -14.04 21.21 4.59
C SER A 354 -15.54 20.88 4.64
N TYR A 355 -16.05 20.44 5.79
CA TYR A 355 -17.47 20.14 5.98
C TYR A 355 -18.36 21.38 5.77
N TYR A 356 -18.06 22.51 6.45
CA TYR A 356 -18.88 23.72 6.38
C TYR A 356 -18.72 24.49 5.07
N LEU A 357 -17.50 24.57 4.53
CA LEU A 357 -17.21 25.39 3.35
C LEU A 357 -17.44 24.65 2.03
N VAL A 358 -17.30 23.32 2.03
CA VAL A 358 -17.42 22.50 0.81
C VAL A 358 -18.60 21.55 0.90
N GLU A 359 -18.57 20.55 1.80
CA GLU A 359 -19.55 19.47 1.81
C GLU A 359 -21.00 19.99 1.95
N GLN A 360 -21.27 20.87 2.90
CA GLN A 360 -22.62 21.39 3.11
C GLN A 360 -23.16 22.19 1.93
N ARG A 361 -22.32 22.96 1.24
CA ARG A 361 -22.75 23.81 0.10
C ARG A 361 -23.25 22.99 -1.08
N PHE A 362 -22.67 21.82 -1.31
CA PHE A 362 -23.05 20.94 -2.42
C PHE A 362 -24.13 19.93 -2.04
N ARG A 363 -24.31 19.63 -0.75
CA ARG A 363 -25.20 18.58 -0.24
C ARG A 363 -26.70 18.88 -0.41
N HIS A 364 -27.12 20.15 -0.29
CA HIS A 364 -28.53 20.50 -0.25
C HIS A 364 -29.15 20.58 -1.65
N HIS A 365 -30.11 19.72 -1.91
CA HIS A 365 -31.10 19.85 -2.99
C HIS A 365 -32.39 19.18 -2.52
N SER A 366 -33.46 19.95 -2.43
CA SER A 366 -34.80 19.47 -2.09
C SER A 366 -35.60 19.24 -3.36
N GLY A 367 -35.88 17.97 -3.68
CA GLY A 367 -36.72 17.57 -4.80
C GLY A 367 -36.11 16.55 -5.75
N GLN A 368 -36.89 16.05 -6.71
CA GLN A 368 -36.38 15.29 -7.84
C GLN A 368 -35.56 16.22 -8.74
N ALA A 369 -34.36 15.81 -9.10
CA ALA A 369 -33.52 16.60 -9.98
C ALA A 369 -34.08 16.58 -11.40
N ASP A 370 -34.12 17.75 -12.06
CA ASP A 370 -34.42 17.85 -13.48
C ASP A 370 -33.20 17.54 -14.34
N TRP A 371 -33.40 17.38 -15.64
CA TRP A 371 -32.32 17.07 -16.60
C TRP A 371 -31.19 18.11 -16.59
N ARG A 372 -31.54 19.39 -16.35
CA ARG A 372 -30.55 20.47 -16.26
C ARG A 372 -29.64 20.30 -15.02
N THR A 373 -30.21 19.87 -13.90
CA THR A 373 -29.46 19.57 -12.67
C THR A 373 -28.53 18.40 -12.87
N TYR A 374 -28.98 17.30 -13.48
CA TYR A 374 -28.10 16.17 -13.80
C TYR A 374 -26.93 16.65 -14.66
N ARG A 375 -27.22 17.29 -15.80
CA ARG A 375 -26.17 17.76 -16.72
C ARG A 375 -25.17 18.68 -16.03
N ARG A 376 -25.60 19.60 -15.15
CA ARG A 376 -24.69 20.50 -14.40
C ARG A 376 -23.82 19.72 -13.42
N VAL A 377 -24.38 18.79 -12.66
CA VAL A 377 -23.62 18.03 -11.65
C VAL A 377 -22.59 17.13 -12.32
N TYR A 378 -22.97 16.39 -13.36
CA TYR A 378 -22.05 15.51 -14.08
C TYR A 378 -20.98 16.30 -14.85
N ALA A 379 -21.34 17.40 -15.51
CA ALA A 379 -20.38 18.26 -16.20
C ALA A 379 -19.38 18.88 -15.21
N MET A 380 -19.86 19.38 -14.05
CA MET A 380 -18.97 19.90 -13.01
C MET A 380 -18.03 18.82 -12.49
N ALA A 381 -18.54 17.62 -12.19
CA ALA A 381 -17.71 16.52 -11.73
C ALA A 381 -16.65 16.14 -12.77
N LEU A 382 -17.03 16.05 -14.05
CA LEU A 382 -16.11 15.78 -15.14
C LEU A 382 -15.04 16.88 -15.29
N CYS A 383 -15.45 18.16 -15.27
CA CYS A 383 -14.49 19.28 -15.36
C CYS A 383 -13.49 19.24 -14.19
N VAL A 384 -13.95 19.03 -12.96
CA VAL A 384 -13.07 18.93 -11.79
C VAL A 384 -12.16 17.72 -11.91
N ALA A 385 -12.66 16.57 -12.37
CA ALA A 385 -11.85 15.38 -12.60
C ALA A 385 -10.74 15.62 -13.64
N LEU A 386 -11.07 16.28 -14.75
CA LEU A 386 -10.09 16.64 -15.78
C LEU A 386 -9.02 17.62 -15.25
N VAL A 387 -9.43 18.61 -14.46
CA VAL A 387 -8.48 19.57 -13.83
C VAL A 387 -7.55 18.84 -12.85
N VAL A 388 -8.08 17.97 -11.99
CA VAL A 388 -7.27 17.19 -11.05
C VAL A 388 -6.31 16.25 -11.79
N SER A 389 -6.79 15.60 -12.86
CA SER A 389 -5.95 14.73 -13.69
C SER A 389 -4.82 15.52 -14.39
N ALA A 390 -5.12 16.68 -14.94
CA ALA A 390 -4.12 17.54 -15.57
C ALA A 390 -3.09 18.05 -14.54
N ALA A 391 -3.54 18.41 -13.34
CA ALA A 391 -2.65 18.82 -12.25
C ALA A 391 -1.75 17.68 -11.76
N ALA A 392 -2.25 16.44 -11.71
CA ALA A 392 -1.45 15.27 -11.38
C ALA A 392 -0.45 14.89 -12.48
N TRP A 393 -0.82 15.15 -13.74
CA TRP A 393 0.05 14.84 -14.88
C TRP A 393 1.30 15.73 -14.97
N ALA A 394 1.25 16.98 -14.51
CA ALA A 394 2.36 17.92 -14.61
C ALA A 394 3.62 17.47 -13.82
N PRO A 395 3.56 17.11 -12.51
CA PRO A 395 4.71 16.55 -11.79
C PRO A 395 5.21 15.24 -12.41
N TRP A 396 4.30 14.41 -12.92
CA TRP A 396 4.66 13.18 -13.65
C TRP A 396 5.55 13.49 -14.85
N GLN A 397 5.19 14.46 -15.69
CA GLN A 397 5.98 14.83 -16.87
C GLN A 397 7.38 15.36 -16.52
N VAL A 398 7.50 16.11 -15.42
CA VAL A 398 8.82 16.58 -14.94
C VAL A 398 9.72 15.39 -14.61
N ILE A 399 9.19 14.39 -13.94
CA ILE A 399 9.95 13.18 -13.57
C ILE A 399 10.27 12.33 -14.80
N GLU A 400 9.33 12.15 -15.74
CA GLU A 400 9.59 11.41 -16.98
C GLU A 400 10.65 12.10 -17.86
N PHE A 401 10.63 13.42 -17.93
CA PHE A 401 11.69 14.16 -18.63
C PHE A 401 13.07 13.92 -18.01
N LYS A 402 13.17 13.96 -16.67
CA LYS A 402 14.42 13.66 -15.98
C LYS A 402 14.82 12.18 -16.12
N ARG A 403 13.84 11.28 -16.11
CA ARG A 403 14.06 9.85 -16.34
C ARG A 403 14.65 9.57 -17.71
N ALA A 404 14.18 10.25 -18.75
CA ALA A 404 14.74 10.12 -20.08
C ALA A 404 16.25 10.45 -20.13
N GLN A 405 16.74 11.25 -19.19
CA GLN A 405 18.17 11.58 -19.09
C GLN A 405 19.00 10.44 -18.46
N LEU A 406 18.40 9.42 -17.82
CA LEU A 406 19.13 8.25 -17.29
C LEU A 406 19.78 7.41 -18.38
N SER A 407 19.22 7.43 -19.60
CA SER A 407 19.78 6.71 -20.75
C SER A 407 20.99 7.40 -21.37
N THR A 408 21.28 8.66 -20.98
CA THR A 408 22.44 9.40 -21.48
C THR A 408 23.71 8.84 -20.86
N GLU A 409 24.66 8.40 -21.69
CA GLU A 409 25.97 7.94 -21.22
C GLU A 409 26.70 9.11 -20.54
N LEU A 410 27.09 8.92 -19.29
CA LEU A 410 27.84 9.90 -18.51
C LEU A 410 29.33 9.79 -18.86
N SER A 411 30.03 10.90 -18.84
CA SER A 411 31.50 10.91 -18.96
C SER A 411 32.13 10.34 -17.70
N ASP A 412 32.94 9.31 -17.82
CA ASP A 412 33.70 8.72 -16.69
C ASP A 412 34.67 9.75 -16.06
N HIS A 413 35.09 10.73 -16.82
CA HIS A 413 35.91 11.86 -16.33
C HIS A 413 35.11 12.74 -15.35
N ASP A 414 33.86 13.06 -15.69
CA ASP A 414 33.05 13.99 -14.90
C ASP A 414 32.34 13.28 -13.73
N TYR A 415 32.06 11.99 -13.89
CA TYR A 415 31.30 11.16 -12.95
C TYR A 415 32.04 9.84 -12.67
N PRO A 416 33.23 9.91 -12.06
CA PRO A 416 34.07 8.71 -11.85
C PRO A 416 33.45 7.70 -10.86
N GLY A 417 32.47 8.10 -10.05
CA GLY A 417 31.83 7.22 -9.09
C GLY A 417 32.84 6.51 -8.19
N ALA A 418 32.78 5.18 -8.13
CA ALA A 418 33.69 4.35 -7.34
C ALA A 418 35.17 4.52 -7.75
N GLN A 419 35.43 4.89 -9.00
CA GLN A 419 36.81 5.10 -9.49
C GLN A 419 37.53 6.25 -8.80
N ALA A 420 36.81 7.18 -8.17
CA ALA A 420 37.39 8.19 -7.28
C ALA A 420 38.15 7.56 -6.08
N TRP A 421 37.82 6.31 -5.74
CA TRP A 421 38.41 5.56 -4.61
C TRP A 421 39.15 4.29 -5.02
N SER A 422 39.41 4.13 -6.31
CA SER A 422 40.20 3.01 -6.84
C SER A 422 41.67 3.11 -6.42
N ALA A 423 42.46 2.07 -6.72
CA ALA A 423 43.91 2.08 -6.47
C ALA A 423 44.66 3.20 -7.24
N ARG A 424 44.07 3.67 -8.35
CA ARG A 424 44.51 4.86 -9.08
C ARG A 424 43.34 5.83 -9.14
N PRO A 425 43.19 6.67 -8.10
CA PRO A 425 42.01 7.51 -7.97
C PRO A 425 41.81 8.46 -9.17
N ALA A 426 40.63 8.45 -9.74
CA ALA A 426 40.23 9.44 -10.73
C ALA A 426 39.97 10.79 -10.07
N ALA A 427 40.35 11.89 -10.75
CA ALA A 427 40.05 13.24 -10.30
C ALA A 427 38.53 13.47 -10.30
N VAL A 428 38.02 14.15 -9.29
CA VAL A 428 36.60 14.52 -9.18
C VAL A 428 36.42 15.99 -9.51
N PRO A 429 35.83 16.34 -10.66
CA PRO A 429 35.56 17.75 -10.98
C PRO A 429 34.56 18.37 -10.02
N ALA A 430 34.87 19.59 -9.53
CA ALA A 430 33.97 20.31 -8.64
C ALA A 430 32.84 21.01 -9.40
N GLY A 431 31.70 21.21 -8.72
CA GLY A 431 30.57 22.02 -9.21
C GLY A 431 29.65 21.33 -10.22
N LEU A 432 29.85 20.04 -10.47
CA LEU A 432 28.92 19.25 -11.29
C LEU A 432 27.69 18.78 -10.45
N PRO A 433 26.51 18.72 -11.07
CA PRO A 433 25.34 18.19 -10.40
C PRO A 433 25.48 16.68 -10.16
N VAL A 434 24.97 16.20 -9.01
CA VAL A 434 24.95 14.78 -8.70
C VAL A 434 24.15 13.98 -9.73
N ARG A 435 24.67 12.82 -10.13
CA ARG A 435 24.02 11.88 -11.07
C ARG A 435 23.90 10.47 -10.45
N PRO A 436 22.82 9.74 -10.74
CA PRO A 436 21.60 10.24 -11.40
C PRO A 436 20.97 11.39 -10.59
N ASP A 437 20.13 12.23 -11.25
CA ASP A 437 19.34 13.22 -10.51
C ASP A 437 18.57 12.49 -9.40
N PRO A 438 18.69 12.93 -8.13
CA PRO A 438 18.08 12.21 -7.01
C PRO A 438 16.56 12.02 -7.17
N SER A 439 15.86 12.88 -7.91
CA SER A 439 14.42 12.74 -8.14
C SER A 439 14.04 11.50 -8.97
N VAL A 440 14.97 10.91 -9.68
CA VAL A 440 14.79 9.72 -10.52
C VAL A 440 15.70 8.56 -10.14
N ALA A 441 16.42 8.68 -9.02
CA ALA A 441 17.35 7.64 -8.57
C ALA A 441 16.65 6.29 -8.32
N MET A 442 15.39 6.29 -7.90
CA MET A 442 14.59 5.06 -7.73
C MET A 442 14.35 4.30 -9.04
N GLN A 443 14.43 4.97 -10.19
CA GLN A 443 14.30 4.38 -11.52
C GLN A 443 15.65 4.00 -12.14
N ASP A 444 16.78 4.34 -11.52
CA ASP A 444 18.12 3.93 -11.93
C ASP A 444 18.41 2.50 -11.44
N VAL A 445 17.73 1.56 -12.08
CA VAL A 445 17.71 0.14 -11.72
C VAL A 445 18.61 -0.67 -12.65
N PRO A 446 19.13 -1.84 -12.21
CA PRO A 446 19.94 -2.70 -13.05
C PRO A 446 19.13 -3.29 -14.22
N ALA A 447 19.85 -3.70 -15.27
CA ALA A 447 19.27 -4.34 -16.45
C ALA A 447 18.39 -5.55 -16.13
N THR A 448 18.69 -6.28 -15.04
CA THR A 448 17.88 -7.39 -14.52
C THR A 448 16.53 -7.00 -13.96
N SER A 449 16.27 -5.73 -13.78
CA SER A 449 14.96 -5.22 -13.30
C SER A 449 14.08 -4.66 -14.42
N VAL A 450 14.48 -4.80 -15.69
CA VAL A 450 13.81 -4.20 -16.85
C VAL A 450 13.44 -5.27 -17.87
N GLY A 451 12.34 -5.07 -18.60
CA GLY A 451 11.88 -5.98 -19.66
C GLY A 451 11.54 -7.38 -19.16
N ALA A 452 11.84 -8.40 -19.96
CA ALA A 452 11.54 -9.79 -19.63
C ALA A 452 12.31 -10.30 -18.39
N CYS A 453 13.52 -9.78 -18.14
CA CYS A 453 14.32 -10.12 -16.97
C CYS A 453 13.78 -9.52 -15.68
N GLY A 454 12.99 -8.45 -15.77
CA GLY A 454 12.35 -7.79 -14.62
C GLY A 454 11.00 -8.39 -14.23
N VAL A 455 10.48 -9.34 -15.00
CA VAL A 455 9.22 -10.01 -14.67
C VAL A 455 9.46 -11.01 -13.55
N TYR A 456 8.94 -10.66 -12.37
CA TYR A 456 8.96 -11.52 -11.21
C TYR A 456 7.67 -12.35 -11.14
N ASP A 457 7.79 -13.65 -11.37
CA ASP A 457 6.72 -14.61 -11.07
C ASP A 457 7.20 -15.57 -9.98
N PRO A 458 6.60 -15.53 -8.78
CA PRO A 458 6.97 -16.41 -7.69
C PRO A 458 6.75 -17.89 -7.99
N ALA A 459 5.93 -18.25 -8.99
CA ALA A 459 5.67 -19.62 -9.39
C ALA A 459 6.72 -20.16 -10.38
N LEU A 460 7.43 -19.29 -11.09
CA LEU A 460 8.40 -19.68 -12.10
C LEU A 460 9.82 -19.80 -11.52
N VAL A 461 10.50 -20.85 -11.86
CA VAL A 461 11.98 -20.89 -11.76
C VAL A 461 12.49 -19.80 -12.69
N PRO A 462 13.51 -18.98 -12.29
CA PRO A 462 14.11 -18.02 -13.18
C PRO A 462 14.56 -18.74 -14.43
N ASP A 463 13.76 -18.67 -15.46
CA ASP A 463 14.12 -19.24 -16.76
C ASP A 463 14.56 -18.07 -17.64
N THR A 464 15.63 -18.12 -17.89
CA THR A 464 16.62 -17.28 -18.02
C THR A 464 17.33 -17.13 -19.33
N ASP A 465 16.56 -16.57 -20.26
CA ASP A 465 17.13 -15.94 -21.45
C ASP A 465 17.69 -14.53 -21.12
N CYS A 466 18.03 -14.29 -19.86
CA CYS A 466 18.61 -13.02 -19.40
C CYS A 466 20.14 -13.05 -19.59
N TRP A 467 20.51 -12.94 -20.85
CA TRP A 467 21.89 -12.87 -21.27
C TRP A 467 22.31 -11.46 -21.61
N PHE A 468 23.52 -11.09 -21.16
CA PHE A 468 24.10 -9.76 -21.37
C PHE A 468 25.55 -9.87 -21.83
N GLY A 469 26.13 -8.71 -22.19
CA GLY A 469 27.53 -8.63 -22.62
C GLY A 469 27.75 -9.14 -24.03
N SER A 470 28.85 -9.87 -24.27
CA SER A 470 29.29 -10.33 -25.61
C SER A 470 28.48 -11.56 -26.07
N THR A 471 27.16 -11.48 -26.12
CA THR A 471 26.26 -12.62 -26.40
C THR A 471 26.44 -13.22 -27.79
N ALA A 472 26.97 -12.47 -28.75
CA ALA A 472 27.26 -12.95 -30.10
C ALA A 472 28.54 -13.82 -30.16
N ASP A 473 29.48 -13.64 -29.24
CA ASP A 473 30.72 -14.43 -29.15
C ASP A 473 30.49 -15.67 -28.30
N GLN A 474 30.23 -16.80 -28.95
CA GLN A 474 30.01 -18.07 -28.26
C GLN A 474 31.27 -18.66 -27.58
N GLY A 475 32.45 -18.16 -27.92
CA GLY A 475 33.71 -18.54 -27.30
C GLY A 475 34.09 -17.71 -26.06
N ALA A 476 33.39 -16.64 -25.80
CA ALA A 476 33.65 -15.78 -24.67
C ALA A 476 33.32 -16.49 -23.34
N PRO A 477 34.11 -16.26 -22.26
CA PRO A 477 33.83 -16.82 -20.94
C PRO A 477 32.42 -16.46 -20.45
N VAL A 478 31.80 -17.42 -19.72
CA VAL A 478 30.48 -17.30 -19.16
C VAL A 478 30.56 -17.05 -17.67
N VAL A 479 29.99 -15.93 -17.21
CA VAL A 479 29.74 -15.62 -15.80
C VAL A 479 28.25 -15.75 -15.52
N VAL A 480 27.88 -16.65 -14.63
CA VAL A 480 26.54 -16.73 -14.09
C VAL A 480 26.45 -15.83 -12.85
N VAL A 481 25.48 -14.95 -12.80
CA VAL A 481 25.15 -14.13 -11.61
C VAL A 481 23.86 -14.68 -11.01
N VAL A 482 23.92 -15.17 -9.76
CA VAL A 482 22.79 -15.81 -9.08
C VAL A 482 22.58 -15.24 -7.69
N GLY A 483 21.31 -15.09 -7.28
CA GLY A 483 20.90 -14.57 -5.99
C GLY A 483 19.63 -13.73 -6.07
N ASP A 484 19.49 -12.81 -5.13
CA ASP A 484 18.38 -11.88 -5.07
C ASP A 484 18.66 -10.56 -5.83
N SER A 485 17.91 -9.50 -5.51
CA SER A 485 18.12 -8.17 -6.11
C SER A 485 19.52 -7.58 -5.85
N HIS A 486 20.18 -7.96 -4.75
CA HIS A 486 21.56 -7.54 -4.48
C HIS A 486 22.56 -8.23 -5.41
N ALA A 487 22.27 -9.44 -5.90
CA ALA A 487 23.06 -10.05 -6.98
C ALA A 487 22.82 -9.31 -8.31
N GLY A 488 21.58 -8.91 -8.59
CA GLY A 488 21.22 -8.18 -9.81
C GLY A 488 22.02 -6.90 -10.04
N GLN A 489 22.41 -6.20 -8.95
CA GLN A 489 23.20 -4.97 -9.01
C GLN A 489 24.60 -5.16 -9.63
N PHE A 490 25.15 -6.37 -9.62
CA PHE A 490 26.46 -6.67 -10.15
C PHE A 490 26.46 -7.09 -11.63
N VAL A 491 25.30 -7.17 -12.25
CA VAL A 491 25.18 -7.48 -13.68
C VAL A 491 25.66 -6.30 -14.53
N ASP A 492 25.23 -5.08 -14.21
CA ASP A 492 25.63 -3.87 -14.98
C ASP A 492 27.14 -3.53 -14.89
N PRO A 493 27.81 -3.67 -13.73
CA PRO A 493 29.28 -3.63 -13.67
C PRO A 493 29.93 -4.61 -14.65
N LEU A 494 29.46 -5.85 -14.74
CA LEU A 494 29.99 -6.85 -15.67
C LEU A 494 29.65 -6.50 -17.13
N ILE A 495 28.48 -5.91 -17.40
CA ILE A 495 28.13 -5.36 -18.73
C ILE A 495 29.11 -4.24 -19.10
N ALA A 496 29.47 -3.35 -18.17
CA ALA A 496 30.47 -2.31 -18.43
C ALA A 496 31.83 -2.92 -18.76
N VAL A 497 32.25 -3.95 -18.06
CA VAL A 497 33.48 -4.72 -18.32
C VAL A 497 33.43 -5.40 -19.69
N SER A 498 32.30 -5.96 -20.09
CA SER A 498 32.13 -6.67 -21.36
C SER A 498 32.28 -5.79 -22.60
N LYS A 499 32.30 -4.46 -22.45
CA LYS A 499 32.65 -3.51 -23.53
C LYS A 499 34.14 -3.54 -23.87
N HIS A 500 34.98 -4.02 -22.95
CA HIS A 500 36.44 -3.99 -23.09
C HIS A 500 37.07 -5.38 -23.22
N ILE A 501 36.45 -6.40 -22.60
CA ILE A 501 36.87 -7.79 -22.69
C ILE A 501 35.66 -8.67 -23.07
N PRO A 502 35.86 -9.68 -23.94
CA PRO A 502 34.76 -10.60 -24.28
C PRO A 502 34.27 -11.33 -23.02
N LEU A 503 32.97 -11.11 -22.66
CA LEU A 503 32.34 -11.71 -21.49
C LEU A 503 30.86 -11.92 -21.74
N ARG A 504 30.36 -13.14 -21.55
CA ARG A 504 28.93 -13.46 -21.57
C ARG A 504 28.43 -13.54 -20.13
N ILE A 505 27.34 -12.85 -19.85
CA ILE A 505 26.78 -12.76 -18.51
C ILE A 505 25.39 -13.39 -18.53
N HIS A 506 25.19 -14.43 -17.74
CA HIS A 506 23.89 -15.09 -17.58
C HIS A 506 23.33 -14.73 -16.20
N ALA A 507 22.30 -13.90 -16.15
CA ALA A 507 21.69 -13.49 -14.91
C ALA A 507 20.55 -14.45 -14.50
N MET A 508 20.73 -15.15 -13.40
CA MET A 508 19.75 -16.02 -12.76
C MET A 508 19.29 -15.39 -11.43
N VAL A 509 18.82 -14.15 -11.51
CA VAL A 509 18.47 -13.32 -10.36
C VAL A 509 16.98 -13.43 -10.06
N ARG A 510 16.63 -13.53 -8.78
CA ARG A 510 15.26 -13.54 -8.30
C ARG A 510 15.11 -12.58 -7.13
N ASN A 511 14.50 -11.42 -7.40
CA ASN A 511 14.35 -10.37 -6.40
C ASN A 511 13.71 -10.89 -5.11
N GLY A 512 14.31 -10.56 -3.96
CA GLY A 512 13.83 -10.96 -2.64
C GLY A 512 14.07 -12.42 -2.26
N CYS A 513 14.64 -13.26 -3.15
CA CYS A 513 14.87 -14.67 -2.91
C CYS A 513 16.38 -14.96 -2.75
N PRO A 514 16.92 -15.17 -1.52
CA PRO A 514 18.31 -15.55 -1.34
C PRO A 514 18.60 -16.88 -2.03
N PHE A 515 19.78 -17.04 -2.60
CA PHE A 515 20.21 -18.32 -3.17
C PHE A 515 20.58 -19.33 -2.07
N ALA A 516 19.62 -19.64 -1.22
CA ALA A 516 19.73 -20.52 -0.06
C ALA A 516 18.68 -21.64 -0.14
N LEU A 517 18.96 -22.81 0.45
CA LEU A 517 18.08 -23.98 0.42
C LEU A 517 17.26 -24.15 1.71
N THR A 518 17.39 -23.24 2.68
CA THR A 518 16.55 -23.21 3.88
C THR A 518 15.38 -22.24 3.71
N PRO A 519 14.15 -22.64 4.11
CA PRO A 519 12.98 -21.78 3.97
C PRO A 519 12.98 -20.66 5.02
N PRO A 520 12.57 -19.45 4.66
CA PRO A 520 12.32 -18.40 5.66
C PRO A 520 11.07 -18.73 6.47
N ARG A 521 11.04 -18.29 7.72
CA ARG A 521 9.82 -18.19 8.53
C ARG A 521 9.16 -16.86 8.15
N SER A 522 8.06 -16.90 7.42
CA SER A 522 7.38 -15.71 6.95
C SER A 522 5.87 -15.85 7.13
N ALA A 523 5.21 -14.73 7.41
CA ALA A 523 3.76 -14.61 7.29
C ALA A 523 3.29 -14.53 5.80
N ALA A 524 4.17 -14.19 4.87
CA ALA A 524 3.85 -14.05 3.45
C ALA A 524 4.19 -15.32 2.66
N THR A 525 3.18 -15.96 2.09
CA THR A 525 3.28 -17.21 1.32
C THR A 525 3.96 -17.06 -0.05
N VAL A 526 4.11 -15.83 -0.55
CA VAL A 526 4.55 -15.53 -1.93
C VAL A 526 5.95 -16.06 -2.25
N TYR A 527 6.81 -16.23 -1.24
CA TYR A 527 8.23 -16.64 -1.45
C TYR A 527 8.60 -17.98 -0.83
N THR A 528 7.64 -18.78 -0.38
CA THR A 528 7.88 -20.06 0.28
C THR A 528 8.54 -21.12 -0.62
N ASN A 529 8.46 -20.93 -1.95
CA ASN A 529 9.05 -21.81 -2.93
C ASN A 529 10.52 -21.49 -3.30
N CYS A 530 11.12 -20.43 -2.73
CA CYS A 530 12.52 -20.06 -2.97
C CYS A 530 13.49 -21.25 -2.89
N PRO A 531 13.50 -22.05 -1.80
CA PRO A 531 14.45 -23.15 -1.68
C PRO A 531 14.31 -24.20 -2.79
N ALA A 532 13.08 -24.57 -3.15
CA ALA A 532 12.83 -25.55 -4.20
C ALA A 532 13.30 -25.05 -5.57
N GLN A 533 13.04 -23.78 -5.87
CA GLN A 533 13.49 -23.15 -7.12
C GLN A 533 15.00 -22.96 -7.16
N ASN A 534 15.63 -22.65 -6.03
CA ASN A 534 17.08 -22.55 -5.92
C ASN A 534 17.78 -23.91 -6.17
N ALA A 535 17.17 -25.00 -5.71
CA ALA A 535 17.69 -26.35 -6.01
C ALA A 535 17.70 -26.61 -7.52
N VAL A 536 16.61 -26.33 -8.22
CA VAL A 536 16.54 -26.45 -9.68
C VAL A 536 17.51 -25.49 -10.37
N THR A 537 17.67 -24.27 -9.87
CA THR A 537 18.63 -23.31 -10.42
C THR A 537 20.05 -23.80 -10.25
N ALA A 538 20.42 -24.37 -9.10
CA ALA A 538 21.75 -24.97 -8.88
C ALA A 538 22.04 -26.11 -9.86
N GLU A 539 21.06 -26.99 -10.12
CA GLU A 539 21.16 -28.05 -11.12
C GLU A 539 21.38 -27.51 -12.54
N LYS A 540 20.64 -26.49 -12.94
CA LYS A 540 20.79 -25.80 -14.24
C LYS A 540 22.21 -25.21 -14.38
N ILE A 541 22.69 -24.52 -13.35
CA ILE A 541 24.03 -23.92 -13.34
C ILE A 541 25.09 -25.03 -13.45
N ALA A 542 24.95 -26.14 -12.70
CA ALA A 542 25.87 -27.27 -12.75
C ALA A 542 25.92 -27.93 -14.13
N ALA A 543 24.76 -28.04 -14.80
CA ALA A 543 24.67 -28.58 -16.17
C ALA A 543 25.29 -27.64 -17.22
N ALA A 544 25.14 -26.33 -17.05
CA ALA A 544 25.65 -25.31 -17.98
C ALA A 544 27.20 -25.15 -17.91
N LYS A 545 27.83 -25.53 -16.78
CA LYS A 545 29.28 -25.44 -16.55
C LYS A 545 29.90 -24.08 -16.92
N PRO A 546 29.42 -22.97 -16.31
CA PRO A 546 30.01 -21.66 -16.57
C PRO A 546 31.46 -21.59 -16.06
N ASP A 547 32.22 -20.61 -16.58
CA ASP A 547 33.58 -20.35 -16.14
C ASP A 547 33.66 -19.78 -14.71
N LEU A 548 32.59 -19.04 -14.31
CA LEU A 548 32.48 -18.48 -12.98
C LEU A 548 30.98 -18.39 -12.55
N VAL A 549 30.70 -18.75 -11.31
CA VAL A 549 29.43 -18.47 -10.66
C VAL A 549 29.61 -17.37 -9.61
N LEU A 550 28.97 -16.24 -9.81
CA LEU A 550 28.97 -15.10 -8.89
C LEU A 550 27.68 -15.11 -8.06
N VAL A 551 27.82 -15.25 -6.74
CA VAL A 551 26.70 -15.29 -5.82
C VAL A 551 26.70 -14.03 -4.96
N ALA A 552 25.56 -13.37 -4.86
CA ALA A 552 25.36 -12.27 -3.92
C ALA A 552 23.93 -12.28 -3.35
N GLY A 553 23.72 -11.62 -2.23
CA GLY A 553 22.42 -11.54 -1.58
C GLY A 553 22.43 -10.60 -0.39
N MET A 554 21.26 -10.19 0.05
CA MET A 554 21.09 -9.34 1.24
C MET A 554 21.55 -10.08 2.51
N ARG A 555 21.97 -9.31 3.51
CA ARG A 555 22.10 -9.81 4.89
C ARG A 555 20.72 -10.13 5.46
N GLU A 556 20.65 -11.00 6.47
CA GLU A 556 19.39 -11.40 7.11
C GLU A 556 18.57 -10.19 7.63
N THR A 557 19.28 -9.19 8.16
CA THR A 557 18.65 -7.93 8.61
C THR A 557 17.95 -7.17 7.49
N GLY A 558 18.47 -7.25 6.25
CA GLY A 558 17.85 -6.68 5.05
C GLY A 558 16.55 -7.38 4.71
N TYR A 559 16.52 -8.71 4.68
CA TYR A 559 15.30 -9.50 4.46
C TYR A 559 14.26 -9.24 5.54
N ARG A 560 14.68 -9.15 6.81
CA ARG A 560 13.77 -8.85 7.92
C ARG A 560 13.13 -7.47 7.76
N LYS A 561 13.90 -6.46 7.40
CA LYS A 561 13.42 -5.08 7.24
C LYS A 561 12.54 -4.91 6.00
N ALA A 562 12.95 -5.48 4.86
CA ALA A 562 12.26 -5.31 3.58
C ALA A 562 11.04 -6.24 3.41
N LEU A 563 11.13 -7.49 3.90
CA LEU A 563 10.14 -8.53 3.61
C LEU A 563 9.49 -9.12 4.89
N GLY A 564 9.93 -8.73 6.08
CA GLY A 564 9.49 -9.33 7.33
C GLY A 564 9.99 -10.77 7.52
N TRP A 565 11.01 -11.20 6.78
CA TRP A 565 11.51 -12.56 6.83
C TRP A 565 12.51 -12.78 7.95
N SER A 566 12.47 -13.96 8.52
CA SER A 566 13.48 -14.45 9.48
C SER A 566 13.71 -15.93 9.27
N TRP A 567 14.84 -16.41 9.77
CA TRP A 567 15.16 -17.85 9.80
C TRP A 567 15.21 -18.33 11.25
N GLY A 568 14.86 -19.59 11.46
CA GLY A 568 14.92 -20.17 12.79
C GLY A 568 16.26 -20.83 13.06
N PRO A 569 16.56 -21.12 14.35
CA PRO A 569 17.77 -21.82 14.74
C PRO A 569 17.88 -23.22 14.13
N ASP A 570 16.76 -23.85 13.82
CA ASP A 570 16.72 -25.21 13.25
C ASP A 570 17.02 -25.25 11.74
N ALA A 571 16.91 -24.11 11.06
CA ALA A 571 17.15 -23.95 9.63
C ALA A 571 17.64 -22.52 9.33
N PRO A 572 18.84 -22.14 9.78
CA PRO A 572 19.37 -20.79 9.59
C PRO A 572 19.67 -20.51 8.12
N LEU A 573 19.62 -19.23 7.73
CA LEU A 573 19.96 -18.77 6.37
C LEU A 573 21.37 -19.23 5.97
N LEU A 574 22.31 -19.18 6.90
CA LEU A 574 23.68 -19.60 6.71
C LEU A 574 23.80 -21.08 6.23
N ASP A 575 23.05 -21.99 6.84
CA ASP A 575 23.06 -23.39 6.45
C ASP A 575 22.48 -23.60 5.05
N GLY A 576 21.48 -22.80 4.68
CA GLY A 576 20.94 -22.79 3.32
C GLY A 576 21.95 -22.33 2.27
N TYR A 577 22.77 -21.34 2.58
CA TYR A 577 23.90 -20.94 1.73
C TYR A 577 25.02 -21.98 1.69
N VAL A 578 25.36 -22.61 2.82
CA VAL A 578 26.33 -23.69 2.83
C VAL A 578 25.91 -24.82 1.90
N GLN A 579 24.64 -25.20 1.91
CA GLN A 579 24.10 -26.24 1.02
C GLN A 579 24.21 -25.86 -0.45
N SER A 580 23.76 -24.66 -0.85
CA SER A 580 23.79 -24.23 -2.25
C SER A 580 25.20 -24.04 -2.78
N LEU A 581 26.09 -23.40 -2.02
CA LEU A 581 27.48 -23.21 -2.41
C LEU A 581 28.25 -24.56 -2.49
N SER A 582 28.00 -25.47 -1.55
CA SER A 582 28.58 -26.82 -1.58
C SER A 582 28.16 -27.61 -2.82
N ALA A 583 26.88 -27.50 -3.23
CA ALA A 583 26.38 -28.14 -4.44
C ALA A 583 27.13 -27.64 -5.71
N LEU A 584 27.33 -26.33 -5.83
CA LEU A 584 28.08 -25.74 -6.95
C LEU A 584 29.55 -26.17 -6.93
N ARG A 585 30.19 -26.21 -5.77
CA ARG A 585 31.59 -26.68 -5.64
C ARG A 585 31.75 -28.17 -5.93
N ALA A 586 30.78 -28.98 -5.49
CA ALA A 586 30.77 -30.41 -5.81
C ALA A 586 30.63 -30.69 -7.31
N ALA A 587 29.99 -29.80 -8.05
CA ALA A 587 29.92 -29.81 -9.52
C ALA A 587 31.24 -29.36 -10.20
N GLY A 588 32.26 -28.99 -9.44
CA GLY A 588 33.55 -28.56 -9.94
C GLY A 588 33.61 -27.11 -10.44
N LEU A 589 32.59 -26.29 -10.13
CA LEU A 589 32.51 -24.90 -10.61
C LEU A 589 33.41 -23.98 -9.79
N ARG A 590 33.96 -22.95 -10.45
CA ARG A 590 34.55 -21.79 -9.77
C ARG A 590 33.44 -20.92 -9.22
N VAL A 591 33.46 -20.62 -7.91
CA VAL A 591 32.43 -19.87 -7.21
C VAL A 591 33.07 -18.70 -6.48
N ALA A 592 32.54 -17.50 -6.73
CA ALA A 592 32.84 -16.28 -5.99
C ALA A 592 31.58 -15.73 -5.32
N VAL A 593 31.75 -15.22 -4.11
CA VAL A 593 30.72 -14.61 -3.30
C VAL A 593 31.05 -13.14 -3.14
N ILE A 594 30.08 -12.25 -3.37
CA ILE A 594 30.23 -10.83 -3.06
C ILE A 594 29.61 -10.55 -1.69
N ALA A 595 30.38 -9.93 -0.80
CA ALA A 595 29.89 -9.41 0.48
C ALA A 595 28.84 -8.34 0.24
N ASP A 596 27.78 -8.37 1.04
CA ASP A 596 26.67 -7.40 0.89
C ASP A 596 27.12 -5.96 1.18
N LEU A 597 26.43 -5.02 0.53
CA LEU A 597 26.74 -3.58 0.59
C LEU A 597 26.57 -3.01 1.99
N PRO A 598 27.31 -1.96 2.35
CA PRO A 598 26.97 -1.11 3.50
C PRO A 598 25.58 -0.49 3.34
N TYR A 599 24.75 -0.51 4.39
CA TYR A 599 23.40 0.06 4.33
C TYR A 599 23.39 1.55 4.76
N PRO A 600 22.77 2.44 3.96
CA PRO A 600 22.64 3.83 4.36
C PRO A 600 21.67 3.98 5.53
N HIS A 601 21.88 5.01 6.35
CA HIS A 601 20.92 5.42 7.37
C HIS A 601 19.84 6.30 6.77
N GLY A 602 18.57 5.99 7.05
CA GLY A 602 17.43 6.78 6.53
C GLY A 602 17.24 6.64 5.01
N ASN A 603 16.77 7.73 4.39
CA ASN A 603 16.55 7.82 2.95
C ASN A 603 17.65 8.67 2.29
N PRO A 604 18.65 8.05 1.65
CA PRO A 604 19.79 8.78 1.06
C PRO A 604 19.35 9.71 -0.09
N VAL A 605 18.34 9.31 -0.88
CA VAL A 605 17.82 10.09 -1.99
C VAL A 605 17.19 11.41 -1.51
N GLU A 606 16.31 11.32 -0.51
CA GLU A 606 15.68 12.53 0.05
C GLU A 606 16.69 13.42 0.77
N CYS A 607 17.70 12.83 1.40
CA CYS A 607 18.76 13.59 2.07
C CYS A 607 19.55 14.41 1.05
N VAL A 608 20.01 13.79 -0.04
CA VAL A 608 20.80 14.49 -1.10
C VAL A 608 19.94 15.51 -1.85
N GLN A 609 18.64 15.35 -1.94
CA GLN A 609 17.76 16.38 -2.48
C GLN A 609 17.70 17.64 -1.59
N LYS A 610 17.89 17.50 -0.28
CA LYS A 610 17.92 18.61 0.68
C LYS A 610 19.32 19.20 0.84
N HIS A 611 20.35 18.35 0.71
CA HIS A 611 21.76 18.69 0.92
C HIS A 611 22.57 18.31 -0.32
N ALA A 612 22.65 19.24 -1.26
CA ALA A 612 23.19 18.98 -2.61
C ALA A 612 24.65 18.52 -2.66
N ASP A 613 25.44 18.78 -1.61
CA ASP A 613 26.83 18.32 -1.45
C ASP A 613 26.94 16.84 -1.01
N GLY A 614 25.86 16.29 -0.47
CA GLY A 614 25.81 14.90 0.01
C GLY A 614 26.55 14.62 1.31
N ASP A 615 27.37 15.54 1.83
CA ASP A 615 28.21 15.30 3.04
C ASP A 615 27.34 15.09 4.30
N ALA A 616 26.27 15.88 4.44
CA ALA A 616 25.32 15.72 5.53
C ALA A 616 24.55 14.38 5.49
N CYS A 617 24.67 13.62 4.40
CA CYS A 617 23.96 12.36 4.13
C CYS A 617 24.88 11.13 4.34
N ALA A 618 26.08 11.33 4.86
CA ALA A 618 27.01 10.24 5.14
C ALA A 618 26.53 9.42 6.34
N THR A 619 26.64 8.09 6.23
CA THR A 619 26.35 7.16 7.30
C THR A 619 27.65 6.75 7.99
N PRO A 620 27.76 6.74 9.34
CA PRO A 620 28.91 6.19 10.01
C PRO A 620 29.16 4.73 9.60
N ALA A 621 30.40 4.37 9.29
CA ALA A 621 30.75 3.02 8.84
C ALA A 621 30.39 1.96 9.90
N SER A 622 30.48 2.32 11.19
CA SER A 622 30.04 1.46 12.30
C SER A 622 28.53 1.13 12.23
N GLU A 623 27.70 2.00 11.69
CA GLU A 623 26.27 1.76 11.49
C GLU A 623 25.98 1.08 10.15
N ALA A 624 26.60 1.56 9.07
CA ALA A 624 26.40 1.02 7.73
C ALA A 624 26.83 -0.45 7.59
N LEU A 625 27.90 -0.84 8.32
CA LEU A 625 28.45 -2.19 8.33
C LEU A 625 27.94 -3.05 9.50
N ALA A 626 27.31 -2.45 10.53
CA ALA A 626 26.83 -3.15 11.72
C ALA A 626 25.52 -3.92 11.51
N SER A 627 25.06 -4.08 10.28
CA SER A 627 23.79 -4.74 9.95
C SER A 627 23.74 -6.25 10.20
N GLY A 628 24.60 -6.76 11.08
CA GLY A 628 24.69 -8.17 11.47
C GLY A 628 25.69 -8.97 10.63
N GLU A 629 25.84 -10.26 10.96
CA GLU A 629 26.69 -11.19 10.25
C GLU A 629 26.17 -11.35 8.80
N ASP A 630 27.10 -11.33 7.83
CA ASP A 630 26.79 -11.69 6.46
C ASP A 630 26.83 -13.23 6.34
N ALA A 631 25.61 -13.82 6.35
CA ALA A 631 25.46 -15.28 6.31
C ALA A 631 26.06 -15.90 5.05
N LEU A 632 26.07 -15.20 3.91
CA LEU A 632 26.62 -15.67 2.65
C LEU A 632 28.16 -15.71 2.73
N VAL A 633 28.79 -14.66 3.25
CA VAL A 633 30.24 -14.60 3.48
C VAL A 633 30.69 -15.67 4.50
N SER A 634 29.92 -15.81 5.59
CA SER A 634 30.20 -16.84 6.61
C SER A 634 30.06 -18.26 6.05
N ALA A 635 29.11 -18.49 5.16
CA ALA A 635 28.98 -19.79 4.46
C ALA A 635 30.13 -20.02 3.52
N ALA A 636 30.59 -19.04 2.76
CA ALA A 636 31.76 -19.13 1.88
C ALA A 636 33.00 -19.49 2.66
N GLY A 637 33.20 -18.90 3.84
CA GLY A 637 34.36 -19.23 4.72
C GLY A 637 34.39 -20.68 5.24
N ARG A 638 33.27 -21.41 5.17
CA ARG A 638 33.18 -22.82 5.57
C ARG A 638 33.49 -23.80 4.43
N ILE A 639 33.63 -23.31 3.19
CA ILE A 639 33.72 -24.14 1.99
C ILE A 639 35.03 -23.85 1.25
N ASN A 640 35.88 -24.87 1.12
CA ASN A 640 37.15 -24.72 0.43
C ASN A 640 36.97 -24.33 -1.04
N GLY A 641 37.72 -23.34 -1.48
CA GLY A 641 37.76 -22.90 -2.87
C GLY A 641 36.58 -21.97 -3.29
N VAL A 642 35.81 -21.45 -2.37
CA VAL A 642 34.91 -20.34 -2.61
C VAL A 642 35.68 -19.04 -2.35
N GLU A 643 35.69 -18.16 -3.34
CA GLU A 643 36.33 -16.84 -3.27
C GLU A 643 35.39 -15.84 -2.63
N VAL A 644 35.90 -14.94 -1.79
CA VAL A 644 35.08 -13.82 -1.22
C VAL A 644 35.60 -12.50 -1.77
N VAL A 645 34.71 -11.72 -2.38
CA VAL A 645 34.96 -10.39 -2.89
C VAL A 645 34.30 -9.36 -1.97
N ASP A 646 35.10 -8.53 -1.32
CA ASP A 646 34.65 -7.43 -0.49
C ASP A 646 34.92 -6.09 -1.19
N LEU A 647 33.84 -5.37 -1.54
CA LEU A 647 33.87 -4.08 -2.18
C LEU A 647 33.57 -2.91 -1.23
N SER A 648 33.48 -3.17 0.07
CA SER A 648 33.09 -2.16 1.07
C SER A 648 33.98 -0.90 1.10
N ARG A 649 35.27 -1.06 0.71
CA ARG A 649 36.23 0.06 0.55
C ARG A 649 35.82 1.13 -0.49
N PHE A 650 34.94 0.77 -1.42
CA PHE A 650 34.42 1.68 -2.44
C PHE A 650 33.17 2.44 -1.97
N PHE A 651 32.65 2.09 -0.82
CA PHE A 651 31.46 2.71 -0.22
C PHE A 651 31.78 3.49 1.03
N CYS A 652 32.80 3.06 1.80
CA CYS A 652 33.14 3.65 3.09
C CYS A 652 34.63 3.96 3.17
N ARG A 653 34.97 5.16 3.65
CA ARG A 653 36.36 5.61 3.86
C ARG A 653 36.41 6.48 5.10
N GLU A 654 37.51 6.39 5.87
CA GLU A 654 37.76 7.23 7.06
C GLU A 654 36.59 7.21 8.08
N GLY A 655 35.94 6.04 8.25
CA GLY A 655 34.84 5.86 9.19
C GLY A 655 33.47 6.35 8.72
N LEU A 656 33.34 6.83 7.47
CA LEU A 656 32.10 7.33 6.89
C LEU A 656 31.80 6.63 5.56
N CYS A 657 30.50 6.45 5.28
CA CYS A 657 29.96 5.94 4.01
C CYS A 657 29.09 7.04 3.40
N PRO A 658 29.63 7.88 2.48
CA PRO A 658 28.91 8.99 1.89
C PRO A 658 27.77 8.52 0.98
N ALA A 659 26.74 9.35 0.83
CA ALA A 659 25.67 9.12 -0.14
C ALA A 659 26.07 9.49 -1.57
N VAL A 660 27.12 10.29 -1.76
CA VAL A 660 27.66 10.71 -3.06
C VAL A 660 29.15 10.46 -3.10
N ILE A 661 29.62 9.77 -4.14
CA ILE A 661 31.04 9.49 -4.36
C ILE A 661 31.35 9.79 -5.83
N GLY A 662 32.38 10.61 -6.10
CA GLY A 662 32.78 10.95 -7.48
C GLY A 662 31.62 11.56 -8.30
N ASN A 663 30.89 12.51 -7.74
CA ASN A 663 29.70 13.15 -8.31
C ASN A 663 28.53 12.18 -8.60
N VAL A 664 28.62 10.91 -8.16
CA VAL A 664 27.58 9.89 -8.38
C VAL A 664 26.86 9.57 -7.06
N LEU A 665 25.54 9.57 -7.12
CA LEU A 665 24.68 9.11 -6.00
C LEU A 665 24.86 7.61 -5.83
N VAL A 666 25.29 7.18 -4.64
CA VAL A 666 25.64 5.79 -4.37
C VAL A 666 24.39 4.92 -4.24
N TYR A 667 23.43 5.35 -3.44
CA TYR A 667 22.27 4.55 -3.07
C TYR A 667 20.97 5.13 -3.60
N ARG A 668 20.03 4.25 -4.02
CA ARG A 668 18.63 4.61 -4.30
C ARG A 668 17.72 4.27 -3.11
N ASP A 669 17.99 3.15 -2.44
CA ASP A 669 17.35 2.65 -1.21
C ASP A 669 18.39 1.82 -0.44
N ASN A 670 18.15 0.55 -0.13
CA ASN A 670 19.19 -0.40 0.31
C ASN A 670 20.01 -0.96 -0.86
N HIS A 671 19.71 -0.57 -2.11
CA HIS A 671 20.47 -0.90 -3.31
C HIS A 671 21.30 0.30 -3.77
N MET A 672 22.39 0.03 -4.47
CA MET A 672 23.11 1.07 -5.17
C MET A 672 22.33 1.55 -6.41
N THR A 673 22.62 2.75 -6.86
CA THR A 673 22.18 3.23 -8.18
C THR A 673 22.91 2.46 -9.27
N ASN A 674 22.25 2.24 -10.40
CA ASN A 674 22.89 1.56 -11.51
C ASN A 674 24.08 2.36 -12.10
N THR A 675 23.97 3.68 -12.04
CA THR A 675 25.06 4.60 -12.42
C THR A 675 26.32 4.37 -11.57
N PHE A 676 26.16 4.25 -10.22
CA PHE A 676 27.29 3.95 -9.35
C PHE A 676 27.82 2.52 -9.56
N ALA A 677 26.91 1.56 -9.71
CA ALA A 677 27.24 0.16 -9.95
C ALA A 677 28.19 -0.01 -11.14
N LYS A 678 27.88 0.63 -12.27
CA LYS A 678 28.74 0.57 -13.48
C LYS A 678 30.16 1.03 -13.23
N SER A 679 30.35 2.02 -12.36
CA SER A 679 31.69 2.54 -12.03
C SER A 679 32.55 1.53 -11.21
N LEU A 680 31.95 0.51 -10.60
CA LEU A 680 32.66 -0.58 -9.94
C LEU A 680 33.26 -1.61 -10.90
N GLY A 681 32.85 -1.59 -12.17
CA GLY A 681 33.20 -2.62 -13.15
C GLY A 681 34.69 -2.96 -13.20
N PRO A 682 35.60 -1.98 -13.39
CA PRO A 682 37.05 -2.27 -13.45
C PRO A 682 37.59 -2.98 -12.22
N ASP A 683 37.22 -2.53 -11.03
CA ASP A 683 37.70 -3.13 -9.77
C ASP A 683 37.05 -4.50 -9.50
N LEU A 684 35.79 -4.69 -9.89
CA LEU A 684 35.13 -6.00 -9.83
C LEU A 684 35.82 -7.00 -10.78
N ALA A 685 36.16 -6.57 -12.02
CA ALA A 685 36.87 -7.44 -12.96
C ALA A 685 38.22 -7.91 -12.40
N VAL A 686 39.02 -6.99 -11.81
CA VAL A 686 40.26 -7.29 -11.14
C VAL A 686 40.04 -8.28 -9.98
N ALA A 687 39.06 -8.03 -9.12
CA ALA A 687 38.75 -8.88 -7.97
C ALA A 687 38.32 -10.30 -8.38
N LEU A 688 37.66 -10.42 -9.53
CA LEU A 688 37.24 -11.73 -10.09
C LEU A 688 38.27 -12.39 -11.01
N GLY A 689 39.43 -11.74 -11.26
CA GLY A 689 40.45 -12.26 -12.17
C GLY A 689 39.96 -12.36 -13.62
N LEU A 690 39.11 -11.44 -14.05
CA LEU A 690 38.59 -11.36 -15.42
C LEU A 690 39.39 -10.40 -16.32
N SER A 691 40.46 -9.77 -15.79
CA SER A 691 41.32 -8.78 -16.50
C SER A 691 42.50 -9.43 -17.20
#